data_0fd71248f1f257879d32cfb03f2388a8
#
_entry.id   0fd71248f1f257879d32cfb03f2388a8
#
_cell.length_a   1.000
_cell.length_b   1.000
_cell.length_c   1.000
_cell.angle_alpha   90.00
_cell.angle_beta   90.00
_cell.angle_gamma   90.00
#
_symmetry.space_group_name_H-M   'P 1'
#
loop_
_entity.id
_entity.type
_entity.pdbx_description
1 polymer ?
#
loop_
_entity_poly.entity_id
_entity_poly.type
_entity_poly.pdbx_seq_one_letter_code
_entity_poly.pdbx_strand_id
1 'polypeptide(L)'
;MTIRVPVAVVLLAVAIAAALPAAARAGYDDGDYWAFADRMQERLDPLWSETAGVYRAGGGGVDPMTNSLLLLVHSVAALEGHVGPARNDERARRLAARLVDGPPYVTRRPAATHPDSQVHAPGWVSSMVDPNAPQHLVFDAEVVDGLAYAYRARHALRLPAGTVARIRSAVHRTAMGRFWRWPAIRLNQINWYALMYAADATVTGDARLLRRDLSLQLRRFFRGARRNFGEGMRFQYLPDSSPRDSRNVDSAEYANIVLSFTRFYAQARRAGMAPLAGAARRLMREWTRRALAGYWTHPGYLNWDSGLGFERWHHAKKVGLAQQALVGMAATPSLLPGPRWAAWAKDLLDRGLGWYDALATRSGGIPEAVFFGVPSVPHQRANSARLAAARIAANAARAIDAGLGRAPSARPPALYAFDPDIGRLAVTTPSYNTAVVATNQGAFPYGGLELARLFDGRQEVAGSVGGTGHAAFGAIVRDAAGRRLLATQDGRDSASRRLRLIRPRWGVTRGRAFAGPFTDVRVAGHARGRGVDAAVRHRFTPRAIESRWLLRRRGARGPLVAVVCFPSWGGSSASVVATDREGRRRTLALGSSLPLAGLRSLEVRSTGAAYRIDRLRAPAGATLRLVRPPRQSSNPGAGPTVVMRVASGAGWTRASTAARIVVGSSDIHERR
;
A
#
# COMPACT_ATOMS: atom_id res chain seq x y z
N MET A 1 -17.37 59.32 -22.64
CA MET A 1 -18.29 58.64 -21.71
C MET A 1 -17.59 57.47 -21.06
N THR A 2 -16.98 57.70 -19.90
CA THR A 2 -16.09 56.76 -19.21
C THR A 2 -16.92 55.99 -18.18
N ILE A 3 -17.14 54.71 -18.39
CA ILE A 3 -17.92 53.86 -17.46
C ILE A 3 -17.00 53.51 -16.29
N ARG A 4 -17.26 54.10 -15.14
CA ARG A 4 -16.62 53.70 -13.87
C ARG A 4 -17.33 52.47 -13.35
N VAL A 5 -16.65 51.29 -13.45
CA VAL A 5 -17.06 50.07 -12.76
C VAL A 5 -16.74 50.24 -11.28
N PRO A 6 -17.68 50.08 -10.34
CA PRO A 6 -17.41 50.29 -8.93
C PRO A 6 -16.49 49.18 -8.40
N VAL A 7 -15.41 49.59 -7.72
CA VAL A 7 -14.36 48.73 -7.09
C VAL A 7 -14.96 47.67 -6.15
N ALA A 8 -16.15 47.89 -5.60
CA ALA A 8 -16.88 46.97 -4.74
C ALA A 8 -17.27 45.65 -5.46
N VAL A 9 -17.52 45.67 -6.77
CA VAL A 9 -17.90 44.46 -7.53
C VAL A 9 -16.68 43.57 -7.79
N VAL A 10 -15.48 44.17 -7.94
CA VAL A 10 -14.25 43.43 -8.14
C VAL A 10 -13.80 42.77 -6.84
N LEU A 11 -13.96 43.44 -5.69
CA LEU A 11 -13.65 42.87 -4.38
C LEU A 11 -14.59 41.72 -3.98
N LEU A 12 -15.86 41.80 -4.36
CA LEU A 12 -16.82 40.72 -4.11
C LEU A 12 -16.55 39.51 -5.01
N ALA A 13 -16.10 39.70 -6.26
CA ALA A 13 -15.74 38.63 -7.17
C ALA A 13 -14.44 37.90 -6.70
N VAL A 14 -13.49 38.63 -6.15
CA VAL A 14 -12.26 38.05 -5.58
C VAL A 14 -12.56 37.35 -4.24
N ALA A 15 -13.45 37.86 -3.42
CA ALA A 15 -13.86 37.21 -2.16
C ALA A 15 -14.68 35.93 -2.41
N ILE A 16 -15.52 35.91 -3.46
CA ILE A 16 -16.29 34.72 -3.85
C ILE A 16 -15.37 33.65 -4.45
N ALA A 17 -14.32 34.05 -5.20
CA ALA A 17 -13.29 33.11 -5.70
C ALA A 17 -12.44 32.50 -4.57
N ALA A 18 -12.25 33.20 -3.45
CA ALA A 18 -11.53 32.71 -2.27
C ALA A 18 -12.40 31.86 -1.33
N ALA A 19 -13.72 31.93 -1.44
CA ALA A 19 -14.69 31.21 -0.61
C ALA A 19 -15.30 29.97 -1.30
N LEU A 20 -14.91 29.65 -2.53
CA LEU A 20 -15.22 28.35 -3.12
C LEU A 20 -14.50 27.29 -2.31
N PRO A 21 -15.22 26.27 -1.77
CA PRO A 21 -14.55 25.12 -1.16
C PRO A 21 -13.58 24.60 -2.20
N ALA A 22 -12.31 24.35 -1.79
CA ALA A 22 -11.28 23.86 -2.69
C ALA A 22 -11.90 22.72 -3.50
N ALA A 23 -12.29 23.04 -4.74
CA ALA A 23 -12.81 22.07 -5.69
C ALA A 23 -11.83 20.92 -5.63
N ALA A 24 -12.32 19.69 -5.46
CA ALA A 24 -11.47 18.52 -5.34
C ALA A 24 -10.37 18.67 -6.37
N ARG A 25 -9.13 18.93 -5.89
CA ARG A 25 -8.01 19.36 -6.72
C ARG A 25 -7.94 18.39 -7.88
N ALA A 26 -8.05 18.88 -9.10
CA ALA A 26 -7.76 18.06 -10.28
C ALA A 26 -6.43 17.36 -9.99
N GLY A 27 -6.28 16.07 -10.35
CA GLY A 27 -5.08 15.33 -10.03
C GLY A 27 -3.80 16.09 -10.43
N TYR A 28 -2.68 15.62 -9.99
CA TYR A 28 -1.38 16.25 -10.27
C TYR A 28 -1.20 16.51 -11.76
N ASP A 29 -0.83 17.72 -12.11
CA ASP A 29 -0.27 18.06 -13.41
C ASP A 29 1.26 17.88 -13.42
N ASP A 30 1.91 18.23 -14.53
CA ASP A 30 3.36 18.13 -14.65
C ASP A 30 4.08 19.06 -13.66
N GLY A 31 3.51 20.24 -13.37
CA GLY A 31 4.03 21.18 -12.38
C GLY A 31 3.94 20.64 -10.96
N ASP A 32 2.84 19.98 -10.60
CA ASP A 32 2.68 19.33 -9.27
C ASP A 32 3.69 18.18 -9.08
N TYR A 33 3.91 17.36 -10.12
CA TYR A 33 4.91 16.29 -10.07
C TYR A 33 6.32 16.87 -9.93
N TRP A 34 6.66 17.93 -10.67
CA TRP A 34 7.97 18.59 -10.53
C TRP A 34 8.15 19.23 -9.16
N ALA A 35 7.16 19.97 -8.68
CA ALA A 35 7.21 20.56 -7.35
C ALA A 35 7.40 19.50 -6.26
N PHE A 36 6.82 18.31 -6.42
CA PHE A 36 7.06 17.18 -5.53
C PHE A 36 8.48 16.64 -5.66
N ALA A 37 8.98 16.43 -6.88
CA ALA A 37 10.31 15.90 -7.13
C ALA A 37 11.41 16.86 -6.60
N ASP A 38 11.22 18.17 -6.77
CA ASP A 38 12.10 19.20 -6.26
C ASP A 38 12.22 19.16 -4.73
N ARG A 39 11.06 19.15 -4.03
CA ARG A 39 11.06 19.05 -2.55
C ARG A 39 11.70 17.74 -2.06
N MET A 40 11.53 16.65 -2.79
CA MET A 40 12.17 15.38 -2.43
C MET A 40 13.68 15.45 -2.66
N GLN A 41 14.10 16.08 -3.75
CA GLN A 41 15.53 16.28 -4.05
C GLN A 41 16.19 17.16 -2.98
N GLU A 42 15.59 18.27 -2.58
CA GLU A 42 16.09 19.14 -1.50
C GLU A 42 16.31 18.35 -0.19
N ARG A 43 15.40 17.43 0.15
CA ARG A 43 15.55 16.56 1.33
C ARG A 43 16.66 15.52 1.19
N LEU A 44 17.02 15.15 -0.04
CA LEU A 44 18.07 14.17 -0.34
C LEU A 44 19.44 14.83 -0.58
N ASP A 45 19.47 16.12 -0.87
CA ASP A 45 20.70 16.89 -1.14
C ASP A 45 21.76 16.79 -0.05
N PRO A 46 21.41 16.81 1.27
CA PRO A 46 22.41 16.64 2.32
C PRO A 46 23.15 15.30 2.29
N LEU A 47 22.66 14.32 1.53
CA LEU A 47 23.31 13.02 1.35
C LEU A 47 24.38 13.04 0.25
N TRP A 48 24.44 14.08 -0.57
CA TRP A 48 25.42 14.18 -1.64
C TRP A 48 26.82 14.36 -1.09
N SER A 49 27.75 13.57 -1.59
CA SER A 49 29.19 13.70 -1.30
C SER A 49 29.92 14.20 -2.54
N GLU A 50 30.41 15.43 -2.49
CA GLU A 50 31.17 16.01 -3.60
C GLU A 50 32.44 15.21 -3.90
N THR A 51 33.16 14.78 -2.87
CA THR A 51 34.36 13.97 -3.04
C THR A 51 34.14 12.61 -3.67
N ALA A 52 33.05 11.91 -3.27
CA ALA A 52 32.73 10.57 -3.78
C ALA A 52 31.89 10.61 -5.06
N GLY A 53 31.22 11.72 -5.38
CA GLY A 53 30.32 11.86 -6.52
C GLY A 53 29.09 10.97 -6.43
N VAL A 54 28.57 10.74 -5.21
CA VAL A 54 27.43 9.84 -4.94
C VAL A 54 26.62 10.34 -3.75
N TYR A 55 25.38 9.93 -3.68
CA TYR A 55 24.53 10.08 -2.49
C TYR A 55 24.88 9.00 -1.48
N ARG A 56 25.31 9.41 -0.28
CA ARG A 56 25.65 8.49 0.81
C ARG A 56 24.44 8.22 1.68
N ALA A 57 24.32 6.97 2.10
CA ALA A 57 23.44 6.60 3.18
C ALA A 57 24.10 6.88 4.54
N GLY A 58 23.31 7.03 5.62
CA GLY A 58 23.84 7.14 6.98
C GLY A 58 24.69 5.93 7.36
N GLY A 59 25.74 6.16 8.14
CA GLY A 59 26.69 5.11 8.49
C GLY A 59 27.69 4.75 7.39
N GLY A 60 27.86 5.62 6.37
CA GLY A 60 28.90 5.46 5.33
C GLY A 60 28.53 4.48 4.20
N GLY A 61 27.38 3.81 4.27
CA GLY A 61 26.93 2.92 3.21
C GLY A 61 26.52 3.71 1.97
N VAL A 62 26.85 3.21 0.78
CA VAL A 62 26.46 3.79 -0.50
C VAL A 62 25.83 2.69 -1.32
N ASP A 63 24.51 2.78 -1.53
CA ASP A 63 23.78 1.80 -2.31
C ASP A 63 23.55 2.26 -3.76
N PRO A 64 23.71 1.38 -4.75
CA PRO A 64 23.57 1.74 -6.16
C PRO A 64 22.11 2.04 -6.56
N MET A 65 21.13 1.49 -5.86
CA MET A 65 19.73 1.69 -6.21
C MET A 65 19.28 3.12 -5.92
N THR A 66 19.59 3.66 -4.73
CA THR A 66 19.29 5.06 -4.41
C THR A 66 19.97 6.00 -5.42
N ASN A 67 21.23 5.75 -5.73
CA ASN A 67 21.99 6.55 -6.68
C ASN A 67 21.42 6.46 -8.11
N SER A 68 21.01 5.30 -8.54
CA SER A 68 20.38 5.10 -9.86
C SER A 68 19.01 5.76 -9.97
N LEU A 69 18.21 5.71 -8.89
CA LEU A 69 16.90 6.35 -8.88
C LEU A 69 17.00 7.87 -8.93
N LEU A 70 18.01 8.46 -8.28
CA LEU A 70 18.27 9.91 -8.36
C LEU A 70 18.87 10.28 -9.72
N LEU A 71 19.72 9.43 -10.30
CA LEU A 71 20.13 9.58 -11.70
C LEU A 71 18.93 9.62 -12.65
N LEU A 72 17.92 8.76 -12.43
CA LEU A 72 16.68 8.78 -13.20
C LEU A 72 15.96 10.12 -13.05
N VAL A 73 15.81 10.64 -11.83
CA VAL A 73 15.14 11.93 -11.58
C VAL A 73 15.85 13.05 -12.35
N HIS A 74 17.16 13.18 -12.18
CA HIS A 74 17.96 14.18 -12.91
C HIS A 74 17.90 14.01 -14.41
N SER A 75 17.85 12.76 -14.90
CA SER A 75 17.81 12.47 -16.33
C SER A 75 16.46 12.85 -16.97
N VAL A 76 15.36 12.57 -16.29
CA VAL A 76 14.02 13.01 -16.76
C VAL A 76 13.94 14.53 -16.72
N ALA A 77 14.44 15.17 -15.65
CA ALA A 77 14.48 16.61 -15.54
C ALA A 77 15.28 17.28 -16.67
N ALA A 78 16.40 16.68 -17.07
CA ALA A 78 17.17 17.16 -18.23
C ALA A 78 16.43 16.94 -19.56
N LEU A 79 15.74 15.80 -19.74
CA LEU A 79 14.94 15.50 -20.96
C LEU A 79 13.79 16.48 -21.15
N GLU A 80 13.10 16.83 -20.07
CA GLU A 80 11.93 17.71 -20.08
C GLU A 80 12.28 19.19 -19.96
N GLY A 81 13.58 19.52 -19.86
CA GLY A 81 14.04 20.91 -19.72
C GLY A 81 13.63 21.56 -18.40
N HIS A 82 13.37 20.77 -17.37
CA HIS A 82 12.96 21.27 -16.05
C HIS A 82 14.03 22.18 -15.45
N VAL A 83 13.59 23.21 -14.71
CA VAL A 83 14.45 24.13 -13.95
C VAL A 83 14.03 24.03 -12.48
N GLY A 84 14.88 23.41 -11.66
CA GLY A 84 14.60 23.19 -10.24
C GLY A 84 15.58 22.20 -9.61
N PRO A 85 15.48 21.95 -8.30
CA PRO A 85 16.36 21.04 -7.55
C PRO A 85 16.43 19.62 -8.10
N ALA A 86 15.33 19.11 -8.71
CA ALA A 86 15.29 17.80 -9.33
C ALA A 86 16.25 17.67 -10.53
N ARG A 87 16.72 18.79 -11.09
CA ARG A 87 17.71 18.79 -12.18
C ARG A 87 19.10 19.16 -11.66
N ASN A 88 20.02 18.24 -11.80
CA ASN A 88 21.45 18.52 -11.60
C ASN A 88 22.28 17.72 -12.62
N ASP A 89 22.63 18.40 -13.72
CA ASP A 89 23.31 17.76 -14.86
C ASP A 89 24.71 17.25 -14.46
N GLU A 90 25.41 17.95 -13.55
CA GLU A 90 26.76 17.53 -13.09
C GLU A 90 26.65 16.27 -12.22
N ARG A 91 25.74 16.25 -11.24
CA ARG A 91 25.52 15.04 -10.44
C ARG A 91 25.11 13.86 -11.32
N ALA A 92 24.23 14.10 -12.31
CA ALA A 92 23.81 13.05 -13.25
C ALA A 92 25.01 12.47 -14.03
N ARG A 93 25.92 13.33 -14.53
CA ARG A 93 27.15 12.88 -15.22
C ARG A 93 28.01 12.00 -14.31
N ARG A 94 28.25 12.47 -13.08
CA ARG A 94 29.07 11.73 -12.10
C ARG A 94 28.43 10.41 -11.71
N LEU A 95 27.13 10.39 -11.43
CA LEU A 95 26.38 9.16 -11.11
C LEU A 95 26.41 8.16 -12.27
N ALA A 96 26.17 8.63 -13.49
CA ALA A 96 26.21 7.78 -14.67
C ALA A 96 27.57 7.11 -14.85
N ALA A 97 28.67 7.86 -14.65
CA ALA A 97 30.03 7.31 -14.69
C ALA A 97 30.27 6.31 -13.54
N ARG A 98 29.94 6.69 -12.29
CA ARG A 98 30.18 5.86 -11.11
C ARG A 98 29.42 4.55 -11.13
N LEU A 99 28.24 4.50 -11.74
CA LEU A 99 27.44 3.27 -11.83
C LEU A 99 27.97 2.26 -12.85
N VAL A 100 28.88 2.67 -13.75
CA VAL A 100 29.43 1.77 -14.79
C VAL A 100 30.95 1.58 -14.70
N ASP A 101 31.64 2.32 -13.80
CA ASP A 101 33.08 2.28 -13.61
C ASP A 101 33.44 1.64 -12.26
N GLY A 102 34.00 0.43 -12.26
CA GLY A 102 34.37 -0.28 -11.03
C GLY A 102 33.15 -0.64 -10.18
N PRO A 103 33.33 -0.85 -8.87
CA PRO A 103 32.15 -1.03 -8.02
C PRO A 103 31.22 0.17 -8.14
N PRO A 104 29.90 -0.08 -8.34
CA PRO A 104 29.13 -1.31 -8.11
C PRO A 104 29.07 -2.28 -9.30
N TYR A 105 29.53 -1.91 -10.51
CA TYR A 105 29.49 -2.81 -11.65
C TYR A 105 30.64 -3.83 -11.59
N VAL A 106 30.30 -5.11 -11.64
CA VAL A 106 31.27 -6.20 -11.60
C VAL A 106 31.12 -7.12 -12.81
N THR A 107 32.24 -7.55 -13.38
CA THR A 107 32.29 -8.48 -14.53
C THR A 107 32.58 -9.92 -14.10
N ARG A 108 33.05 -10.10 -12.88
CA ARG A 108 33.35 -11.40 -12.27
C ARG A 108 32.39 -11.68 -11.13
N ARG A 109 32.21 -12.95 -10.81
CA ARG A 109 31.40 -13.41 -9.69
C ARG A 109 31.88 -12.76 -8.38
N PRO A 110 31.02 -12.05 -7.63
CA PRO A 110 31.35 -11.57 -6.29
C PRO A 110 31.54 -12.73 -5.33
N ALA A 111 32.35 -12.54 -4.29
CA ALA A 111 32.61 -13.56 -3.27
C ALA A 111 31.33 -13.93 -2.50
N ALA A 112 30.45 -12.96 -2.26
CA ALA A 112 29.17 -13.14 -1.61
C ALA A 112 28.01 -12.92 -2.59
N THR A 113 26.96 -13.71 -2.44
CA THR A 113 25.69 -13.55 -3.16
C THR A 113 24.54 -13.56 -2.18
N HIS A 114 23.45 -12.88 -2.52
CA HIS A 114 22.23 -12.99 -1.74
C HIS A 114 21.73 -14.44 -1.75
N PRO A 115 21.28 -15.02 -0.62
CA PRO A 115 20.87 -16.43 -0.56
C PRO A 115 19.79 -16.83 -1.56
N ASP A 116 18.88 -15.90 -1.88
CA ASP A 116 17.79 -16.12 -2.84
C ASP A 116 18.18 -15.81 -4.29
N SER A 117 19.45 -15.46 -4.54
CA SER A 117 19.94 -15.05 -5.83
C SER A 117 20.94 -16.05 -6.38
N GLN A 118 20.81 -16.30 -7.66
CA GLN A 118 21.86 -16.98 -8.39
C GLN A 118 22.97 -15.99 -8.73
N VAL A 119 24.17 -16.50 -8.89
CA VAL A 119 25.29 -15.70 -9.37
C VAL A 119 25.08 -15.35 -10.82
N HIS A 120 25.13 -14.08 -11.17
CA HIS A 120 24.80 -13.59 -12.49
C HIS A 120 25.66 -12.40 -12.95
N ALA A 121 26.91 -12.37 -12.55
CA ALA A 121 27.86 -11.42 -13.14
C ALA A 121 27.96 -11.65 -14.67
N PRO A 122 28.10 -10.59 -15.47
CA PRO A 122 28.25 -9.20 -15.08
C PRO A 122 26.95 -8.57 -14.55
N GLY A 123 27.07 -7.60 -13.66
CA GLY A 123 25.93 -6.91 -13.06
C GLY A 123 26.36 -6.03 -11.89
N TRP A 124 25.39 -5.64 -11.05
CA TRP A 124 25.62 -4.69 -9.96
C TRP A 124 25.52 -5.36 -8.60
N VAL A 125 26.50 -5.08 -7.76
CA VAL A 125 26.49 -5.47 -6.35
C VAL A 125 25.77 -4.40 -5.50
N SER A 126 25.43 -4.73 -4.24
CA SER A 126 24.68 -3.87 -3.33
C SER A 126 25.46 -2.68 -2.74
N SER A 127 26.71 -2.48 -3.16
CA SER A 127 27.59 -1.42 -2.65
C SER A 127 28.29 -0.69 -3.80
N MET A 128 28.38 0.62 -3.69
CA MET A 128 29.13 1.48 -4.63
C MET A 128 30.65 1.41 -4.44
N VAL A 129 31.13 0.77 -3.37
CA VAL A 129 32.55 0.80 -2.96
C VAL A 129 33.13 -0.60 -2.74
N ASP A 130 32.31 -1.60 -2.47
CA ASP A 130 32.74 -2.99 -2.23
C ASP A 130 32.35 -3.92 -3.40
N PRO A 131 33.31 -4.37 -4.22
CA PRO A 131 33.02 -5.27 -5.34
C PRO A 131 32.56 -6.68 -4.89
N ASN A 132 32.77 -7.05 -3.65
CA ASN A 132 32.38 -8.33 -3.07
C ASN A 132 31.03 -8.28 -2.36
N ALA A 133 30.36 -7.11 -2.35
CA ALA A 133 29.03 -6.99 -1.79
C ALA A 133 28.04 -7.92 -2.52
N PRO A 134 26.95 -8.37 -1.85
CA PRO A 134 25.98 -9.26 -2.46
C PRO A 134 25.38 -8.69 -3.75
N GLN A 135 25.25 -9.54 -4.76
CA GLN A 135 24.53 -9.27 -5.99
C GLN A 135 23.10 -9.81 -5.89
N HIS A 136 22.14 -9.07 -6.42
CA HIS A 136 20.74 -9.48 -6.47
C HIS A 136 20.04 -8.91 -7.70
N LEU A 137 19.15 -9.70 -8.30
CA LEU A 137 18.34 -9.36 -9.47
C LEU A 137 17.69 -7.96 -9.39
N VAL A 138 17.18 -7.57 -8.22
CA VAL A 138 16.54 -6.26 -8.03
C VAL A 138 17.56 -5.12 -8.16
N PHE A 139 18.82 -5.32 -7.77
CA PHE A 139 19.85 -4.29 -7.91
C PHE A 139 20.16 -4.06 -9.38
N ASP A 140 20.39 -5.12 -10.14
CA ASP A 140 20.62 -5.02 -11.58
C ASP A 140 19.46 -4.31 -12.26
N ALA A 141 18.22 -4.73 -11.96
CA ALA A 141 17.03 -4.19 -12.59
C ALA A 141 16.83 -2.69 -12.28
N GLU A 142 16.97 -2.27 -11.02
CA GLU A 142 16.80 -0.86 -10.67
C GLU A 142 17.94 0.03 -11.14
N VAL A 143 19.17 -0.50 -11.20
CA VAL A 143 20.30 0.28 -11.70
C VAL A 143 20.20 0.50 -13.21
N VAL A 144 19.82 -0.52 -13.98
CA VAL A 144 19.67 -0.33 -15.43
C VAL A 144 18.51 0.59 -15.81
N ASP A 145 17.47 0.73 -14.96
CA ASP A 145 16.39 1.70 -15.19
C ASP A 145 16.96 3.13 -15.21
N GLY A 146 17.73 3.52 -14.18
CA GLY A 146 18.38 4.83 -14.13
C GLY A 146 19.38 5.05 -15.27
N LEU A 147 20.18 4.05 -15.58
CA LEU A 147 21.14 4.12 -16.70
C LEU A 147 20.45 4.25 -18.06
N ALA A 148 19.31 3.60 -18.27
CA ALA A 148 18.52 3.74 -19.49
C ALA A 148 17.97 5.17 -19.64
N TYR A 149 17.50 5.78 -18.56
CA TYR A 149 17.09 7.20 -18.59
C TYR A 149 18.28 8.14 -18.83
N ALA A 150 19.42 7.90 -18.21
CA ALA A 150 20.62 8.67 -18.48
C ALA A 150 21.08 8.55 -19.95
N TYR A 151 20.99 7.34 -20.54
CA TYR A 151 21.27 7.12 -21.95
C TYR A 151 20.29 7.88 -22.85
N ARG A 152 19.00 7.91 -22.54
CA ARG A 152 18.00 8.73 -23.25
C ARG A 152 18.37 10.22 -23.16
N ALA A 153 18.74 10.68 -21.98
CA ALA A 153 19.11 12.07 -21.69
C ALA A 153 20.55 12.43 -22.10
N ARG A 154 21.33 11.54 -22.72
CA ARG A 154 22.78 11.71 -22.95
C ARG A 154 23.17 13.03 -23.62
N HIS A 155 22.35 13.54 -24.51
CA HIS A 155 22.59 14.82 -25.21
C HIS A 155 22.26 16.00 -24.30
N ALA A 156 21.11 15.99 -23.61
CA ALA A 156 20.73 17.04 -22.67
C ALA A 156 21.70 17.12 -21.49
N LEU A 157 22.14 15.99 -20.97
CA LEU A 157 23.13 15.89 -19.89
C LEU A 157 24.57 16.11 -20.38
N ARG A 158 24.82 16.17 -21.69
CA ARG A 158 26.18 16.23 -22.28
C ARG A 158 27.09 15.13 -21.72
N LEU A 159 26.59 13.88 -21.69
CA LEU A 159 27.39 12.76 -21.20
C LEU A 159 28.61 12.54 -22.10
N PRO A 160 29.82 12.31 -21.53
CA PRO A 160 31.00 11.97 -22.30
C PRO A 160 30.78 10.70 -23.16
N ALA A 161 31.28 10.68 -24.37
CA ALA A 161 31.11 9.55 -25.30
C ALA A 161 31.56 8.20 -24.69
N GLY A 162 32.69 8.22 -23.94
CA GLY A 162 33.17 7.06 -23.21
C GLY A 162 32.18 6.55 -22.15
N THR A 163 31.52 7.44 -21.42
CA THR A 163 30.48 7.05 -20.43
C THR A 163 29.27 6.47 -21.13
N VAL A 164 28.81 7.06 -22.23
CA VAL A 164 27.70 6.53 -23.04
C VAL A 164 28.01 5.11 -23.56
N ALA A 165 29.22 4.89 -24.07
CA ALA A 165 29.67 3.57 -24.54
C ALA A 165 29.71 2.54 -23.39
N ARG A 166 30.17 2.92 -22.20
CA ARG A 166 30.19 2.06 -21.01
C ARG A 166 28.78 1.74 -20.52
N ILE A 167 27.85 2.71 -20.48
CA ILE A 167 26.44 2.44 -20.14
C ILE A 167 25.86 1.39 -21.10
N ARG A 168 26.00 1.62 -22.41
CA ARG A 168 25.53 0.66 -23.43
C ARG A 168 26.12 -0.74 -23.23
N SER A 169 27.43 -0.84 -23.03
CA SER A 169 28.13 -2.09 -22.85
C SER A 169 27.69 -2.78 -21.54
N ALA A 170 27.65 -2.07 -20.42
CA ALA A 170 27.28 -2.65 -19.11
C ALA A 170 25.85 -3.19 -19.12
N VAL A 171 24.88 -2.41 -19.59
CA VAL A 171 23.47 -2.82 -19.66
C VAL A 171 23.32 -4.04 -20.60
N HIS A 172 23.87 -3.96 -21.81
CA HIS A 172 23.76 -5.05 -22.78
C HIS A 172 24.44 -6.35 -22.32
N ARG A 173 25.66 -6.26 -21.80
CA ARG A 173 26.37 -7.45 -21.29
C ARG A 173 25.64 -8.10 -20.11
N THR A 174 25.04 -7.31 -19.24
CA THR A 174 24.22 -7.83 -18.14
C THR A 174 22.96 -8.50 -18.69
N ALA A 175 22.21 -7.87 -19.59
CA ALA A 175 21.03 -8.44 -20.22
C ALA A 175 21.34 -9.76 -20.97
N MET A 176 22.52 -9.87 -21.53
CA MET A 176 23.00 -11.08 -22.21
C MET A 176 23.63 -12.10 -21.25
N GLY A 177 23.78 -11.79 -19.98
CA GLY A 177 24.31 -12.67 -18.96
C GLY A 177 23.45 -13.93 -18.75
N ARG A 178 24.07 -14.99 -18.17
CA ARG A 178 23.43 -16.30 -18.00
C ARG A 178 22.13 -16.21 -17.21
N PHE A 179 22.12 -15.43 -16.14
CA PHE A 179 20.94 -15.28 -15.28
C PHE A 179 19.72 -14.73 -16.05
N TRP A 180 19.90 -13.68 -16.84
CA TRP A 180 18.83 -13.03 -17.59
C TRP A 180 18.28 -13.85 -18.77
N ARG A 181 18.95 -14.92 -19.15
CA ARG A 181 18.46 -15.89 -20.13
C ARG A 181 17.58 -16.97 -19.53
N TRP A 182 17.56 -17.07 -18.20
CA TRP A 182 16.75 -18.06 -17.52
C TRP A 182 15.31 -17.57 -17.38
N PRO A 183 14.35 -18.50 -17.44
CA PRO A 183 12.97 -18.13 -17.21
C PRO A 183 12.78 -17.59 -15.79
N ALA A 184 11.94 -16.55 -15.65
CA ALA A 184 11.49 -16.09 -14.35
C ALA A 184 10.76 -17.23 -13.61
N ILE A 185 11.21 -17.52 -12.41
CA ILE A 185 10.64 -18.59 -11.55
C ILE A 185 9.65 -18.04 -10.53
N ARG A 186 9.69 -16.73 -10.27
CA ARG A 186 8.80 -16.03 -9.33
C ARG A 186 8.03 -14.93 -10.06
N LEU A 187 6.80 -14.68 -9.67
CA LEU A 187 5.95 -13.72 -10.40
C LEU A 187 6.51 -12.30 -10.42
N ASN A 188 7.07 -11.81 -9.32
CA ASN A 188 7.65 -10.47 -9.29
C ASN A 188 8.85 -10.32 -10.25
N GLN A 189 9.49 -11.40 -10.65
CA GLN A 189 10.58 -11.36 -11.61
C GLN A 189 10.13 -10.94 -13.01
N ILE A 190 8.85 -11.07 -13.34
CA ILE A 190 8.29 -10.55 -14.61
C ILE A 190 8.60 -9.06 -14.76
N ASN A 191 8.45 -8.30 -13.68
CA ASN A 191 8.79 -6.88 -13.69
C ASN A 191 10.27 -6.64 -13.90
N TRP A 192 11.13 -7.38 -13.20
CA TRP A 192 12.58 -7.20 -13.27
C TRP A 192 13.12 -7.57 -14.66
N TYR A 193 12.63 -8.66 -15.24
CA TYR A 193 12.99 -9.04 -16.60
C TYR A 193 12.49 -8.02 -17.63
N ALA A 194 11.25 -7.56 -17.51
CA ALA A 194 10.71 -6.53 -18.38
C ALA A 194 11.55 -5.25 -18.31
N LEU A 195 11.96 -4.84 -17.11
CA LEU A 195 12.78 -3.66 -16.88
C LEU A 195 14.17 -3.82 -17.50
N MET A 196 14.85 -4.94 -17.24
CA MET A 196 16.18 -5.23 -17.80
C MET A 196 16.16 -5.18 -19.33
N TYR A 197 15.19 -5.86 -19.96
CA TYR A 197 15.13 -5.91 -21.43
C TYR A 197 14.57 -4.63 -22.05
N ALA A 198 13.79 -3.82 -21.30
CA ALA A 198 13.42 -2.49 -21.76
C ALA A 198 14.61 -1.53 -21.73
N ALA A 199 15.47 -1.63 -20.71
CA ALA A 199 16.70 -0.87 -20.62
C ALA A 199 17.67 -1.28 -21.77
N ASP A 200 17.86 -2.58 -21.97
CA ASP A 200 18.67 -3.09 -23.08
C ASP A 200 18.18 -2.58 -24.46
N ALA A 201 16.87 -2.68 -24.69
CA ALA A 201 16.27 -2.15 -25.90
C ALA A 201 16.50 -0.65 -26.08
N THR A 202 16.53 0.11 -25.00
CA THR A 202 16.77 1.56 -25.00
C THR A 202 18.21 1.88 -25.41
N VAL A 203 19.18 1.15 -24.89
CA VAL A 203 20.60 1.43 -25.14
C VAL A 203 21.13 0.82 -26.44
N THR A 204 20.51 -0.25 -26.94
CA THR A 204 20.93 -0.96 -28.16
C THR A 204 20.09 -0.62 -29.38
N GLY A 205 18.86 -0.17 -29.18
CA GLY A 205 17.85 -0.05 -30.25
C GLY A 205 17.15 -1.38 -30.61
N ASP A 206 17.52 -2.49 -29.97
CA ASP A 206 16.99 -3.83 -30.26
C ASP A 206 16.03 -4.31 -29.16
N ALA A 207 14.75 -4.27 -29.41
CA ALA A 207 13.70 -4.67 -28.48
C ALA A 207 13.25 -6.15 -28.61
N ARG A 208 13.98 -7.00 -29.35
CA ARG A 208 13.60 -8.42 -29.56
C ARG A 208 13.54 -9.19 -28.25
N LEU A 209 14.50 -8.98 -27.35
CA LEU A 209 14.51 -9.62 -26.02
C LEU A 209 13.31 -9.20 -25.19
N LEU A 210 13.02 -7.91 -25.09
CA LEU A 210 11.85 -7.40 -24.37
C LEU A 210 10.56 -8.02 -24.92
N ARG A 211 10.34 -7.97 -26.23
CA ARG A 211 9.15 -8.53 -26.86
C ARG A 211 8.99 -10.02 -26.59
N ARG A 212 10.06 -10.80 -26.77
CA ARG A 212 10.04 -12.25 -26.59
C ARG A 212 9.83 -12.64 -25.13
N ASP A 213 10.59 -12.04 -24.25
CA ASP A 213 10.57 -12.42 -22.84
C ASP A 213 9.26 -11.99 -22.16
N LEU A 214 8.83 -10.75 -22.34
CA LEU A 214 7.55 -10.29 -21.77
C LEU A 214 6.38 -11.15 -22.25
N SER A 215 6.34 -11.51 -23.54
CA SER A 215 5.36 -12.43 -24.09
C SER A 215 5.41 -13.81 -23.42
N LEU A 216 6.61 -14.35 -23.19
CA LEU A 216 6.80 -15.65 -22.54
C LEU A 216 6.36 -15.60 -21.07
N GLN A 217 6.79 -14.58 -20.33
CA GLN A 217 6.47 -14.43 -18.91
C GLN A 217 4.96 -14.23 -18.69
N LEU A 218 4.31 -13.42 -19.52
CA LEU A 218 2.86 -13.24 -19.45
C LEU A 218 2.11 -14.56 -19.73
N ARG A 219 2.55 -15.35 -20.74
CA ARG A 219 1.96 -16.67 -20.99
C ARG A 219 2.12 -17.61 -19.78
N ARG A 220 3.28 -17.60 -19.15
CA ARG A 220 3.54 -18.40 -17.93
C ARG A 220 2.67 -17.95 -16.79
N PHE A 221 2.61 -16.65 -16.55
CA PHE A 221 1.77 -16.06 -15.52
C PHE A 221 0.29 -16.47 -15.70
N PHE A 222 -0.28 -16.28 -16.88
CA PHE A 222 -1.69 -16.64 -17.11
C PHE A 222 -1.94 -18.14 -17.06
N ARG A 223 -0.97 -18.96 -17.43
CA ARG A 223 -1.05 -20.42 -17.30
C ARG A 223 -0.99 -20.84 -15.84
N GLY A 224 -0.07 -20.28 -15.06
CA GLY A 224 0.05 -20.49 -13.62
C GLY A 224 -1.17 -19.98 -12.87
N ALA A 225 -1.63 -18.79 -13.16
CA ALA A 225 -2.84 -18.22 -12.60
C ALA A 225 -4.06 -19.15 -12.79
N ARG A 226 -4.24 -19.73 -13.98
CA ARG A 226 -5.31 -20.69 -14.25
C ARG A 226 -5.25 -21.95 -13.39
N ARG A 227 -4.05 -22.46 -13.08
CA ARG A 227 -3.88 -23.67 -12.25
C ARG A 227 -4.19 -23.43 -10.78
N ASN A 228 -3.97 -22.21 -10.32
CA ASN A 228 -4.15 -21.82 -8.92
C ASN A 228 -5.52 -21.21 -8.64
N PHE A 229 -6.43 -21.21 -9.61
CA PHE A 229 -7.81 -20.79 -9.40
C PHE A 229 -8.61 -21.88 -8.73
N GLY A 230 -8.93 -21.68 -7.46
CA GLY A 230 -10.06 -22.30 -6.82
C GLY A 230 -11.31 -21.45 -7.06
N GLU A 231 -11.93 -20.96 -6.00
CA GLU A 231 -13.08 -20.05 -6.09
C GLU A 231 -12.67 -18.57 -6.23
N GLY A 232 -11.37 -18.26 -6.19
CA GLY A 232 -10.80 -16.93 -6.32
C GLY A 232 -9.50 -16.89 -7.09
N MET A 233 -8.97 -15.71 -7.31
CA MET A 233 -7.78 -15.48 -8.08
C MET A 233 -6.57 -15.38 -7.14
N ARG A 234 -5.72 -16.39 -7.10
CA ARG A 234 -4.48 -16.38 -6.31
C ARG A 234 -3.36 -15.76 -7.12
N PHE A 235 -2.89 -14.61 -6.69
CA PHE A 235 -1.62 -14.06 -7.14
C PHE A 235 -0.54 -14.48 -6.17
N GLN A 236 -0.07 -15.70 -6.31
CA GLN A 236 0.99 -16.19 -5.47
C GLN A 236 2.32 -15.54 -5.87
N TYR A 237 3.06 -15.11 -4.87
CA TYR A 237 4.44 -14.65 -5.06
C TYR A 237 5.31 -15.74 -5.69
N LEU A 238 5.09 -16.98 -5.31
CA LEU A 238 5.74 -18.17 -5.83
C LEU A 238 4.68 -19.07 -6.48
N PRO A 239 4.49 -19.06 -7.81
CA PRO A 239 3.47 -19.87 -8.48
C PRO A 239 3.67 -21.37 -8.30
N ASP A 240 4.91 -21.81 -8.07
CA ASP A 240 5.29 -23.21 -7.88
C ASP A 240 5.74 -23.50 -6.44
N SER A 241 5.48 -22.59 -5.51
CA SER A 241 5.95 -22.74 -4.14
C SER A 241 5.21 -23.82 -3.38
N SER A 242 5.96 -24.43 -2.45
CA SER A 242 5.39 -25.32 -1.47
C SER A 242 4.25 -24.60 -0.71
N PRO A 243 3.26 -25.35 -0.20
CA PRO A 243 2.18 -24.78 0.62
C PRO A 243 2.64 -23.99 1.86
N ARG A 244 3.92 -23.99 2.18
CA ARG A 244 4.47 -23.31 3.35
C ARG A 244 4.59 -21.80 3.16
N ASP A 245 4.92 -21.31 1.93
CA ASP A 245 5.30 -19.91 1.73
C ASP A 245 4.18 -19.03 1.21
N SER A 246 3.12 -19.60 0.67
CA SER A 246 2.03 -18.88 0.02
C SER A 246 0.64 -19.32 0.46
N ARG A 247 0.53 -19.91 1.64
CA ARG A 247 -0.73 -20.47 2.16
C ARG A 247 -1.89 -19.47 2.08
N ASN A 248 -2.51 -19.38 0.91
CA ASN A 248 -3.75 -18.64 0.68
C ASN A 248 -3.71 -17.15 1.02
N VAL A 249 -2.53 -16.54 1.12
CA VAL A 249 -2.41 -15.11 1.28
C VAL A 249 -1.74 -14.50 0.08
N ASP A 250 -2.43 -13.56 -0.49
CA ASP A 250 -1.94 -12.74 -1.55
C ASP A 250 -1.19 -11.55 -0.96
N SER A 251 -0.02 -11.28 -1.49
CA SER A 251 0.76 -10.12 -1.08
C SER A 251 0.34 -8.91 -1.90
N ALA A 252 -0.27 -7.93 -1.26
CA ALA A 252 -0.60 -6.67 -1.89
C ALA A 252 0.63 -5.99 -2.50
N GLU A 253 1.77 -6.07 -1.82
CA GLU A 253 3.04 -5.57 -2.32
C GLU A 253 3.49 -6.30 -3.58
N TYR A 254 3.63 -7.63 -3.52
CA TYR A 254 4.16 -8.39 -4.65
C TYR A 254 3.23 -8.41 -5.85
N ALA A 255 1.92 -8.41 -5.64
CA ALA A 255 0.96 -8.27 -6.73
C ALA A 255 1.15 -6.95 -7.49
N ASN A 256 1.40 -5.85 -6.77
CA ASN A 256 1.69 -4.56 -7.40
C ASN A 256 3.09 -4.51 -8.03
N ILE A 257 4.12 -5.13 -7.40
CA ILE A 257 5.44 -5.23 -8.03
C ILE A 257 5.35 -5.97 -9.38
N VAL A 258 4.58 -7.06 -9.45
CA VAL A 258 4.35 -7.75 -10.71
C VAL A 258 3.69 -6.83 -11.72
N LEU A 259 2.64 -6.10 -11.33
CA LEU A 259 1.91 -5.18 -12.22
C LEU A 259 2.78 -4.03 -12.74
N SER A 260 3.92 -3.76 -12.15
CA SER A 260 4.85 -2.72 -12.64
C SER A 260 5.37 -3.00 -14.05
N PHE A 261 5.31 -4.25 -14.55
CA PHE A 261 5.61 -4.57 -15.95
C PHE A 261 4.76 -3.79 -16.96
N THR A 262 3.57 -3.32 -16.55
CA THR A 262 2.66 -2.54 -17.40
C THR A 262 3.33 -1.28 -17.94
N ARG A 263 4.33 -0.75 -17.27
CA ARG A 263 5.17 0.37 -17.76
C ARG A 263 5.83 0.05 -19.10
N PHE A 264 6.20 -1.20 -19.34
CA PHE A 264 6.97 -1.63 -20.52
C PHE A 264 6.09 -2.25 -21.61
N TYR A 265 4.80 -2.42 -21.32
CA TYR A 265 3.88 -3.06 -22.26
C TYR A 265 3.77 -2.31 -23.59
N ALA A 266 3.65 -0.99 -23.55
CA ALA A 266 3.58 -0.16 -24.76
C ALA A 266 4.87 -0.26 -25.58
N GLN A 267 6.05 -0.26 -24.94
CA GLN A 267 7.34 -0.43 -25.62
C GLN A 267 7.45 -1.81 -26.30
N ALA A 268 7.06 -2.87 -25.59
CA ALA A 268 7.03 -4.22 -26.16
C ALA A 268 6.04 -4.34 -27.33
N ARG A 269 4.90 -3.65 -27.25
CA ARG A 269 3.90 -3.59 -28.33
C ARG A 269 4.46 -2.90 -29.59
N ARG A 270 5.14 -1.76 -29.44
CA ARG A 270 5.83 -1.09 -30.57
C ARG A 270 6.90 -1.97 -31.19
N ALA A 271 7.55 -2.81 -30.38
CA ALA A 271 8.51 -3.81 -30.84
C ALA A 271 7.86 -5.05 -31.51
N GLY A 272 6.56 -5.05 -31.75
CA GLY A 272 5.84 -6.13 -32.42
C GLY A 272 5.36 -7.26 -31.51
N MET A 273 5.30 -7.09 -30.17
CA MET A 273 4.64 -8.05 -29.29
C MET A 273 3.15 -8.12 -29.62
N ALA A 274 2.59 -9.33 -29.75
CA ALA A 274 1.17 -9.51 -29.97
C ALA A 274 0.34 -8.96 -28.79
N PRO A 275 -0.82 -8.33 -29.03
CA PRO A 275 -1.67 -7.85 -27.93
C PRO A 275 -2.21 -9.02 -27.11
N LEU A 276 -2.46 -8.76 -25.83
CA LEU A 276 -3.24 -9.71 -25.05
C LEU A 276 -4.65 -9.83 -25.63
N ALA A 277 -5.05 -11.06 -25.96
CA ALA A 277 -6.34 -11.34 -26.56
C ALA A 277 -7.15 -12.34 -25.73
N GLY A 278 -8.47 -12.35 -25.94
CA GLY A 278 -9.38 -13.35 -25.38
C GLY A 278 -9.26 -13.52 -23.86
N ALA A 279 -9.00 -14.74 -23.42
CA ALA A 279 -8.94 -15.10 -22.00
C ALA A 279 -7.82 -14.35 -21.24
N ALA A 280 -6.64 -14.16 -21.85
CA ALA A 280 -5.52 -13.47 -21.21
C ALA A 280 -5.87 -12.00 -20.90
N ARG A 281 -6.52 -11.31 -21.85
CA ARG A 281 -6.98 -9.93 -21.63
C ARG A 281 -8.05 -9.85 -20.54
N ARG A 282 -8.99 -10.79 -20.49
CA ARG A 282 -9.98 -10.83 -19.40
C ARG A 282 -9.31 -11.03 -18.04
N LEU A 283 -8.38 -11.98 -17.92
CA LEU A 283 -7.63 -12.22 -16.69
C LEU A 283 -6.83 -10.98 -16.26
N MET A 284 -6.17 -10.31 -17.19
CA MET A 284 -5.44 -9.08 -16.90
C MET A 284 -6.34 -7.98 -16.34
N ARG A 285 -7.51 -7.79 -16.98
CA ARG A 285 -8.50 -6.81 -16.51
C ARG A 285 -9.07 -7.16 -15.13
N GLU A 286 -9.32 -8.42 -14.86
CA GLU A 286 -9.76 -8.87 -13.55
C GLU A 286 -8.67 -8.65 -12.48
N TRP A 287 -7.42 -8.92 -12.82
CA TRP A 287 -6.30 -8.71 -11.92
C TRP A 287 -6.08 -7.24 -11.58
N THR A 288 -6.01 -6.37 -12.58
CA THR A 288 -5.86 -4.92 -12.34
C THR A 288 -7.03 -4.35 -11.56
N ARG A 289 -8.27 -4.78 -11.85
CA ARG A 289 -9.46 -4.43 -11.08
C ARG A 289 -9.30 -4.81 -9.61
N ARG A 290 -8.91 -6.04 -9.36
CA ARG A 290 -8.72 -6.56 -8.00
C ARG A 290 -7.61 -5.84 -7.26
N ALA A 291 -6.47 -5.60 -7.91
CA ALA A 291 -5.36 -4.89 -7.31
C ALA A 291 -5.76 -3.47 -6.89
N LEU A 292 -6.40 -2.73 -7.79
CA LEU A 292 -6.85 -1.37 -7.48
C LEU A 292 -7.95 -1.34 -6.41
N ALA A 293 -8.97 -2.20 -6.51
CA ALA A 293 -10.08 -2.22 -5.56
C ALA A 293 -9.72 -2.86 -4.21
N GLY A 294 -8.73 -3.76 -4.18
CA GLY A 294 -8.44 -4.59 -3.02
C GLY A 294 -7.21 -4.16 -2.23
N TYR A 295 -6.23 -3.52 -2.85
CA TYR A 295 -4.94 -3.30 -2.21
C TYR A 295 -4.61 -1.85 -1.90
N TRP A 296 -5.31 -0.90 -2.49
CA TRP A 296 -5.04 0.52 -2.30
C TRP A 296 -6.10 1.21 -1.45
N THR A 297 -5.67 2.15 -0.65
CA THR A 297 -6.51 3.04 0.15
C THR A 297 -6.63 4.40 -0.53
N HIS A 298 -7.57 5.23 -0.09
CA HIS A 298 -7.72 6.59 -0.59
C HIS A 298 -6.46 7.45 -0.48
N PRO A 299 -5.66 7.36 0.59
CA PRO A 299 -4.40 8.11 0.63
C PRO A 299 -3.32 7.57 -0.31
N GLY A 300 -3.62 6.64 -1.21
CA GLY A 300 -2.63 6.08 -2.14
C GLY A 300 -1.61 5.19 -1.45
N TYR A 301 -2.02 4.46 -0.44
CA TYR A 301 -1.20 3.53 0.33
C TYR A 301 -1.79 2.11 0.29
N LEU A 302 -0.99 1.10 0.61
CA LEU A 302 -1.46 -0.29 0.59
C LEU A 302 -2.39 -0.58 1.77
N ASN A 303 -3.58 -1.11 1.49
CA ASN A 303 -4.57 -1.50 2.48
C ASN A 303 -4.18 -2.77 3.23
N TRP A 304 -3.26 -3.53 2.70
CA TRP A 304 -2.89 -4.82 3.22
C TRP A 304 -1.37 -4.96 3.31
N ASP A 305 -0.90 -5.85 4.17
CA ASP A 305 0.51 -6.10 4.33
C ASP A 305 1.15 -6.82 3.13
N SER A 306 2.44 -7.03 3.23
CA SER A 306 3.23 -7.65 2.16
C SER A 306 2.96 -9.15 1.99
N GLY A 307 2.25 -9.82 2.91
CA GLY A 307 2.10 -11.27 2.94
C GLY A 307 3.39 -12.05 3.22
N LEU A 308 4.52 -11.37 3.37
CA LEU A 308 5.83 -11.96 3.65
C LEU A 308 6.29 -11.76 5.09
N GLY A 309 5.50 -11.09 5.87
CA GLY A 309 5.87 -10.78 7.22
C GLY A 309 5.38 -9.38 7.62
N PHE A 310 4.73 -9.27 8.79
CA PHE A 310 4.21 -7.98 9.24
C PHE A 310 5.32 -6.93 9.36
N GLU A 311 6.55 -7.30 9.63
CA GLU A 311 7.72 -6.42 9.69
C GLU A 311 7.99 -5.68 8.38
N ARG A 312 7.59 -6.27 7.23
CA ARG A 312 7.93 -5.73 5.91
C ARG A 312 6.91 -4.74 5.36
N TRP A 313 5.66 -4.82 5.75
CA TRP A 313 4.64 -3.92 5.23
C TRP A 313 4.76 -2.49 5.77
N HIS A 314 5.50 -2.31 6.85
CA HIS A 314 5.82 -1.00 7.41
C HIS A 314 6.85 -0.23 6.59
N HIS A 315 7.59 -0.88 5.70
CA HIS A 315 8.70 -0.25 5.02
C HIS A 315 8.21 0.64 3.85
N ALA A 316 8.47 1.95 3.92
CA ALA A 316 8.13 2.89 2.85
C ALA A 316 8.72 2.49 1.49
N LYS A 317 9.90 1.84 1.48
CA LYS A 317 10.51 1.30 0.26
C LYS A 317 9.58 0.37 -0.51
N LYS A 318 8.68 -0.32 0.20
CA LYS A 318 7.70 -1.22 -0.40
C LYS A 318 6.57 -0.47 -1.08
N VAL A 319 6.15 0.65 -0.50
CA VAL A 319 5.17 1.55 -1.11
C VAL A 319 5.71 2.12 -2.41
N GLY A 320 6.93 2.64 -2.41
CA GLY A 320 7.58 3.16 -3.61
C GLY A 320 7.68 2.11 -4.74
N LEU A 321 7.98 0.84 -4.41
CA LEU A 321 7.96 -0.26 -5.37
C LEU A 321 6.54 -0.52 -5.91
N ALA A 322 5.53 -0.56 -5.04
CA ALA A 322 4.16 -0.82 -5.43
C ALA A 322 3.56 0.31 -6.29
N GLN A 323 3.94 1.57 -6.01
CA GLN A 323 3.49 2.73 -6.79
C GLN A 323 3.93 2.70 -8.25
N GLN A 324 5.02 2.01 -8.59
CA GLN A 324 5.40 1.80 -10.01
C GLN A 324 4.29 1.14 -10.81
N ALA A 325 3.49 0.27 -10.17
CA ALA A 325 2.33 -0.32 -10.82
C ALA A 325 1.23 0.72 -11.12
N LEU A 326 1.05 1.70 -10.24
CA LEU A 326 0.09 2.79 -10.48
C LEU A 326 0.51 3.63 -11.69
N VAL A 327 1.81 3.97 -11.80
CA VAL A 327 2.35 4.65 -13.00
C VAL A 327 2.05 3.84 -14.26
N GLY A 328 2.40 2.55 -14.26
CA GLY A 328 2.19 1.68 -15.41
C GLY A 328 0.71 1.48 -15.77
N MET A 329 -0.15 1.29 -14.77
CA MET A 329 -1.59 1.11 -14.98
C MET A 329 -2.25 2.40 -15.47
N ALA A 330 -1.88 3.56 -14.94
CA ALA A 330 -2.38 4.85 -15.40
C ALA A 330 -1.99 5.12 -16.86
N ALA A 331 -0.75 4.78 -17.24
CA ALA A 331 -0.21 4.98 -18.58
C ALA A 331 -0.71 3.93 -19.61
N THR A 332 -1.35 2.84 -19.16
CA THR A 332 -1.71 1.72 -20.06
C THR A 332 -3.18 1.28 -19.90
N PRO A 333 -4.16 2.15 -20.23
CA PRO A 333 -5.60 1.87 -20.04
C PRO A 333 -6.09 0.60 -20.75
N SER A 334 -5.40 0.16 -21.82
CA SER A 334 -5.77 -1.05 -22.59
C SER A 334 -5.69 -2.35 -21.78
N LEU A 335 -4.89 -2.38 -20.72
CA LEU A 335 -4.74 -3.52 -19.82
C LEU A 335 -5.75 -3.50 -18.65
N LEU A 336 -6.50 -2.42 -18.47
CA LEU A 336 -7.46 -2.23 -17.39
C LEU A 336 -8.89 -2.49 -17.89
N PRO A 337 -9.87 -2.61 -16.96
CA PRO A 337 -11.28 -2.78 -17.32
C PRO A 337 -11.87 -1.62 -18.15
N GLY A 338 -11.24 -0.45 -18.09
CA GLY A 338 -11.64 0.74 -18.85
C GLY A 338 -10.88 1.99 -18.39
N PRO A 339 -11.07 3.13 -19.09
CA PRO A 339 -10.33 4.37 -18.82
C PRO A 339 -10.49 4.91 -17.40
N ARG A 340 -11.66 4.74 -16.80
CA ARG A 340 -11.92 5.15 -15.39
C ARG A 340 -10.99 4.44 -14.38
N TRP A 341 -10.54 3.24 -14.68
CA TRP A 341 -9.60 2.50 -13.83
C TRP A 341 -8.19 3.06 -13.95
N ALA A 342 -7.80 3.52 -15.14
CA ALA A 342 -6.53 4.22 -15.34
C ALA A 342 -6.53 5.58 -14.61
N ALA A 343 -7.62 6.34 -14.74
CA ALA A 343 -7.82 7.59 -14.01
C ALA A 343 -7.77 7.38 -12.48
N TRP A 344 -8.29 6.27 -11.99
CA TRP A 344 -8.19 5.93 -10.58
C TRP A 344 -6.77 5.51 -10.17
N ALA A 345 -6.05 4.76 -11.00
CA ALA A 345 -4.65 4.45 -10.72
C ALA A 345 -3.81 5.73 -10.60
N LYS A 346 -4.09 6.72 -11.45
CA LYS A 346 -3.46 8.05 -11.34
C LYS A 346 -3.86 8.76 -10.05
N ASP A 347 -5.14 8.84 -9.69
CA ASP A 347 -5.60 9.46 -8.44
C ASP A 347 -4.95 8.84 -7.19
N LEU A 348 -4.75 7.53 -7.20
CA LEU A 348 -4.05 6.83 -6.13
C LEU A 348 -2.55 7.19 -6.08
N LEU A 349 -1.90 7.32 -7.23
CA LEU A 349 -0.51 7.76 -7.32
C LEU A 349 -0.36 9.18 -6.75
N ASP A 350 -1.15 10.13 -7.26
CA ASP A 350 -1.12 11.54 -6.86
C ASP A 350 -1.30 11.70 -5.34
N ARG A 351 -2.25 10.98 -4.77
CA ARG A 351 -2.50 10.98 -3.33
C ARG A 351 -1.38 10.34 -2.53
N GLY A 352 -0.81 9.24 -3.05
CA GLY A 352 0.31 8.58 -2.41
C GLY A 352 1.55 9.47 -2.34
N LEU A 353 1.83 10.24 -3.39
CA LEU A 353 2.88 11.25 -3.41
C LEU A 353 2.57 12.37 -2.40
N GLY A 354 1.36 12.95 -2.46
CA GLY A 354 0.95 14.01 -1.52
C GLY A 354 0.93 13.57 -0.06
N TRP A 355 0.52 12.34 0.21
CA TRP A 355 0.59 11.77 1.55
C TRP A 355 2.03 11.65 2.05
N TYR A 356 2.94 11.15 1.19
CA TYR A 356 4.35 11.02 1.55
C TYR A 356 5.01 12.38 1.78
N ASP A 357 4.72 13.37 0.94
CA ASP A 357 5.22 14.73 1.09
C ASP A 357 4.76 15.37 2.41
N ALA A 358 3.49 15.23 2.75
CA ALA A 358 2.96 15.70 4.03
C ALA A 358 3.61 15.00 5.23
N LEU A 359 3.94 13.71 5.11
CA LEU A 359 4.68 12.98 6.13
C LEU A 359 6.11 13.50 6.25
N ALA A 360 6.81 13.69 5.14
CA ALA A 360 8.17 14.20 5.09
C ALA A 360 8.27 15.62 5.66
N THR A 361 7.31 16.48 5.35
CA THR A 361 7.23 17.85 5.91
C THR A 361 7.07 17.81 7.43
N ARG A 362 6.17 16.97 7.94
CA ARG A 362 6.01 16.82 9.41
C ARG A 362 7.23 16.24 10.11
N SER A 363 8.00 15.42 9.42
CA SER A 363 9.24 14.81 9.95
C SER A 363 10.45 15.75 9.85
N GLY A 364 10.34 16.90 9.20
CA GLY A 364 11.45 17.80 8.94
C GLY A 364 12.52 17.26 8.01
N GLY A 365 12.23 16.20 7.24
CA GLY A 365 13.19 15.54 6.37
C GLY A 365 12.67 14.23 5.79
N ILE A 366 13.57 13.27 5.56
CA ILE A 366 13.21 11.94 5.08
C ILE A 366 12.60 11.15 6.24
N PRO A 367 11.34 10.71 6.16
CA PRO A 367 10.70 10.01 7.26
C PRO A 367 11.29 8.60 7.44
N GLU A 368 11.79 8.31 8.63
CA GLU A 368 12.24 6.97 9.01
C GLU A 368 11.07 6.08 9.45
N ALA A 369 9.95 6.69 9.81
CA ALA A 369 8.73 6.01 10.18
C ALA A 369 7.63 6.26 9.16
N VAL A 370 6.97 5.23 8.72
CA VAL A 370 5.96 5.29 7.66
C VAL A 370 4.62 4.73 8.07
N PHE A 371 4.31 4.78 9.33
CA PHE A 371 2.95 4.56 9.77
C PHE A 371 2.12 5.80 9.55
N PHE A 372 0.96 5.59 9.00
CA PHE A 372 -0.04 6.62 8.82
C PHE A 372 -0.35 7.30 10.14
N GLY A 373 -0.11 8.59 10.24
CA GLY A 373 -0.41 9.39 11.42
C GLY A 373 0.43 9.14 12.67
N VAL A 374 1.42 8.24 12.63
CA VAL A 374 2.31 7.95 13.76
C VAL A 374 3.78 8.06 13.33
N PRO A 375 4.30 9.28 13.16
CA PRO A 375 5.65 9.50 12.66
C PRO A 375 6.75 9.04 13.63
N SER A 376 6.42 8.82 14.90
CA SER A 376 7.40 8.48 15.96
C SER A 376 7.72 6.99 16.09
N VAL A 377 7.17 6.14 15.22
CA VAL A 377 7.45 4.69 15.27
C VAL A 377 8.51 4.33 14.25
N PRO A 378 9.77 4.12 14.64
CA PRO A 378 10.84 3.75 13.73
C PRO A 378 10.64 2.30 13.24
N HIS A 379 10.55 2.10 11.93
CA HIS A 379 10.29 0.79 11.36
C HIS A 379 11.30 0.35 10.35
N GLN A 380 12.19 1.23 9.97
CA GLN A 380 13.18 0.90 8.97
C GLN A 380 14.49 1.58 9.31
N ARG A 381 15.56 0.93 8.89
CA ARG A 381 16.90 1.53 8.94
C ARG A 381 16.93 2.76 8.04
N ALA A 382 17.74 3.77 8.39
CA ALA A 382 17.91 5.02 7.64
C ALA A 382 18.12 4.80 6.14
N ASN A 383 18.92 3.80 5.75
CA ASN A 383 19.15 3.44 4.34
C ASN A 383 17.86 3.04 3.62
N SER A 384 16.97 2.30 4.29
CA SER A 384 15.68 1.92 3.70
C SER A 384 14.74 3.12 3.56
N ALA A 385 14.81 4.10 4.44
CA ALA A 385 14.05 5.34 4.35
C ALA A 385 14.49 6.17 3.14
N ARG A 386 15.79 6.28 2.93
CA ARG A 386 16.38 7.02 1.80
C ARG A 386 16.07 6.38 0.47
N LEU A 387 16.22 5.06 0.38
CA LEU A 387 15.81 4.31 -0.80
C LEU A 387 14.31 4.47 -1.10
N ALA A 388 13.47 4.54 -0.05
CA ALA A 388 12.05 4.83 -0.22
C ALA A 388 11.82 6.22 -0.80
N ALA A 389 12.49 7.25 -0.25
CA ALA A 389 12.40 8.62 -0.74
C ALA A 389 12.82 8.72 -2.21
N ALA A 390 13.96 8.13 -2.57
CA ALA A 390 14.45 8.10 -3.95
C ALA A 390 13.48 7.38 -4.90
N ARG A 391 12.89 6.24 -4.50
CA ARG A 391 11.88 5.54 -5.30
C ARG A 391 10.62 6.37 -5.53
N ILE A 392 10.16 7.04 -4.49
CA ILE A 392 8.95 7.87 -4.56
C ILE A 392 9.20 9.11 -5.43
N ALA A 393 10.37 9.75 -5.31
CA ALA A 393 10.79 10.82 -6.21
C ALA A 393 10.88 10.34 -7.67
N ALA A 394 11.50 9.17 -7.90
CA ALA A 394 11.58 8.57 -9.23
C ALA A 394 10.20 8.22 -9.80
N ASN A 395 9.20 7.91 -8.97
CA ASN A 395 7.84 7.65 -9.46
C ASN A 395 7.16 8.94 -9.95
N ALA A 396 7.42 10.09 -9.33
CA ALA A 396 6.97 11.38 -9.86
C ALA A 396 7.63 11.67 -11.23
N ALA A 397 8.94 11.50 -11.35
CA ALA A 397 9.64 11.64 -12.63
C ALA A 397 9.11 10.68 -13.70
N ARG A 398 8.87 9.41 -13.35
CA ARG A 398 8.25 8.44 -14.26
C ARG A 398 6.83 8.82 -14.68
N ALA A 399 6.06 9.45 -13.80
CA ALA A 399 4.73 9.94 -14.11
C ALA A 399 4.77 11.04 -15.18
N ILE A 400 5.75 11.94 -15.08
CA ILE A 400 6.00 12.99 -16.09
C ILE A 400 6.38 12.35 -17.43
N ASP A 401 7.40 11.48 -17.43
CA ASP A 401 7.86 10.78 -18.65
C ASP A 401 6.74 9.95 -19.32
N ALA A 402 5.79 9.47 -18.54
CA ALA A 402 4.61 8.76 -19.02
C ALA A 402 3.45 9.69 -19.44
N GLY A 403 3.60 11.01 -19.35
CA GLY A 403 2.60 12.01 -19.71
C GLY A 403 1.38 12.04 -18.78
N LEU A 404 1.54 11.59 -17.52
CA LEU A 404 0.42 11.50 -16.58
C LEU A 404 -0.07 12.85 -16.09
N GLY A 405 0.71 13.93 -16.17
CA GLY A 405 0.25 15.27 -15.85
C GLY A 405 -0.94 15.75 -16.68
N ARG A 406 -1.10 15.18 -17.89
CA ARG A 406 -2.22 15.45 -18.80
C ARG A 406 -3.32 14.39 -18.74
N ALA A 407 -3.09 13.30 -18.00
CA ALA A 407 -4.05 12.22 -17.89
C ALA A 407 -5.17 12.56 -16.89
N PRO A 408 -6.40 12.08 -17.11
CA PRO A 408 -7.47 12.31 -16.16
C PRO A 408 -7.19 11.60 -14.84
N SER A 409 -7.52 12.26 -13.72
CA SER A 409 -7.52 11.72 -12.39
C SER A 409 -8.95 11.65 -11.85
N ALA A 410 -9.36 10.54 -11.29
CA ALA A 410 -10.72 10.37 -10.82
C ALA A 410 -10.80 9.44 -9.63
N ARG A 411 -11.54 9.84 -8.61
CA ARG A 411 -11.88 8.98 -7.47
C ARG A 411 -12.81 7.86 -7.91
N PRO A 412 -12.61 6.64 -7.39
CA PRO A 412 -13.55 5.56 -7.65
C PRO A 412 -14.88 5.81 -6.92
N PRO A 413 -15.97 5.26 -7.45
CA PRO A 413 -17.18 5.06 -6.66
C PRO A 413 -16.90 4.09 -5.51
N ALA A 414 -17.89 3.87 -4.64
CA ALA A 414 -17.79 2.80 -3.63
C ALA A 414 -17.57 1.44 -4.30
N LEU A 415 -16.46 0.80 -3.97
CA LEU A 415 -15.99 -0.45 -4.56
C LEU A 415 -15.68 -1.48 -3.49
N TYR A 416 -15.86 -2.75 -3.83
CA TYR A 416 -15.37 -3.87 -3.04
C TYR A 416 -14.54 -4.84 -3.89
N ALA A 417 -13.66 -5.57 -3.22
CA ALA A 417 -12.99 -6.73 -3.78
C ALA A 417 -13.08 -7.88 -2.76
N PHE A 418 -13.67 -8.98 -3.16
CA PHE A 418 -13.82 -10.17 -2.33
C PHE A 418 -13.05 -11.33 -2.95
N ASP A 419 -12.25 -11.99 -2.14
CA ASP A 419 -11.53 -13.20 -2.50
C ASP A 419 -11.95 -14.34 -1.59
N PRO A 420 -12.77 -15.28 -2.07
CA PRO A 420 -13.26 -16.41 -1.27
C PRO A 420 -12.16 -17.40 -0.93
N ASP A 421 -11.11 -17.52 -1.73
CA ASP A 421 -10.02 -18.47 -1.51
C ASP A 421 -9.19 -18.13 -0.29
N ILE A 422 -8.94 -16.83 -0.10
CA ILE A 422 -8.20 -16.32 1.05
C ILE A 422 -9.10 -15.75 2.14
N GLY A 423 -10.43 -15.72 1.92
CA GLY A 423 -11.37 -15.16 2.87
C GLY A 423 -11.16 -13.67 3.14
N ARG A 424 -10.87 -12.90 2.08
CA ARG A 424 -10.57 -11.48 2.17
C ARG A 424 -11.64 -10.64 1.50
N LEU A 425 -12.13 -9.64 2.23
CA LEU A 425 -12.92 -8.55 1.68
C LEU A 425 -12.14 -7.24 1.86
N ALA A 426 -11.92 -6.50 0.80
CA ALA A 426 -11.50 -5.10 0.86
C ALA A 426 -12.66 -4.21 0.41
N VAL A 427 -12.82 -3.08 1.07
CA VAL A 427 -13.87 -2.10 0.79
C VAL A 427 -13.24 -0.72 0.66
N THR A 428 -13.54 -0.06 -0.44
CA THR A 428 -13.14 1.31 -0.73
C THR A 428 -14.38 2.15 -0.99
N THR A 429 -14.56 3.21 -0.22
CA THR A 429 -15.69 4.15 -0.38
C THR A 429 -15.18 5.59 -0.38
N PRO A 430 -15.97 6.58 -0.80
CA PRO A 430 -15.57 7.98 -0.65
C PRO A 430 -15.28 8.40 0.80
N SER A 431 -15.83 7.70 1.79
CA SER A 431 -15.70 8.04 3.20
C SER A 431 -14.65 7.22 3.95
N TYR A 432 -14.40 5.98 3.55
CA TYR A 432 -13.49 5.08 4.26
C TYR A 432 -12.94 3.96 3.39
N ASN A 433 -11.81 3.39 3.83
CA ASN A 433 -11.30 2.10 3.36
C ASN A 433 -11.12 1.15 4.53
N THR A 434 -11.37 -0.12 4.28
CA THR A 434 -11.12 -1.19 5.26
C THR A 434 -10.90 -2.52 4.57
N ALA A 435 -10.43 -3.50 5.34
CA ALA A 435 -10.38 -4.90 4.92
C ALA A 435 -10.74 -5.82 6.07
N VAL A 436 -11.40 -6.93 5.74
CA VAL A 436 -11.59 -8.09 6.61
C VAL A 436 -10.81 -9.25 6.01
N VAL A 437 -9.99 -9.92 6.81
CA VAL A 437 -9.15 -11.02 6.34
C VAL A 437 -9.28 -12.20 7.28
N ALA A 438 -10.00 -13.22 6.84
CA ALA A 438 -10.34 -14.39 7.65
C ALA A 438 -9.24 -15.46 7.72
N THR A 439 -8.15 -15.29 6.97
CA THR A 439 -7.03 -16.23 6.99
C THR A 439 -5.95 -15.79 7.96
N ASN A 440 -5.32 -16.78 8.58
CA ASN A 440 -4.13 -16.63 9.40
C ASN A 440 -2.97 -17.34 8.74
N GLN A 441 -1.85 -16.66 8.61
CA GLN A 441 -0.60 -17.26 8.15
C GLN A 441 0.43 -17.30 9.28
N GLY A 442 0.76 -18.51 9.72
CA GLY A 442 1.94 -18.81 10.52
C GLY A 442 2.24 -17.83 11.66
N ALA A 443 3.30 -17.08 11.51
CA ALA A 443 3.76 -16.07 12.47
C ALA A 443 2.93 -14.76 12.47
N PHE A 444 1.94 -14.64 11.56
CA PHE A 444 1.06 -13.48 11.48
C PHE A 444 -0.24 -13.75 12.21
N PRO A 445 -0.41 -13.23 13.42
CA PRO A 445 -1.64 -13.44 14.20
C PRO A 445 -2.79 -12.52 13.78
N TYR A 446 -2.71 -11.80 12.68
CA TYR A 446 -3.84 -11.07 12.16
C TYR A 446 -4.58 -11.89 11.10
N GLY A 447 -5.77 -11.56 10.91
CA GLY A 447 -6.79 -12.32 10.25
C GLY A 447 -7.97 -12.41 11.17
N GLY A 448 -8.77 -13.41 11.03
CA GLY A 448 -10.02 -13.51 11.75
C GLY A 448 -11.14 -12.80 11.00
N LEU A 449 -12.20 -12.48 11.71
CA LEU A 449 -13.45 -12.04 11.11
C LEU A 449 -13.69 -10.54 11.23
N GLU A 450 -12.69 -9.79 11.64
CA GLU A 450 -12.82 -8.38 12.01
C GLU A 450 -12.13 -7.44 11.04
N LEU A 451 -12.40 -6.14 11.21
CA LEU A 451 -11.73 -5.10 10.45
C LEU A 451 -10.22 -5.12 10.79
N ALA A 452 -9.39 -5.38 9.80
CA ALA A 452 -7.94 -5.40 10.00
C ALA A 452 -7.37 -3.98 10.12
N ARG A 453 -7.87 -3.06 9.32
CA ARG A 453 -7.47 -1.65 9.30
C ARG A 453 -8.65 -0.79 8.88
N LEU A 454 -8.68 0.45 9.33
CA LEU A 454 -9.68 1.43 8.95
C LEU A 454 -8.99 2.75 8.60
N PHE A 455 -9.30 3.28 7.42
CA PHE A 455 -8.77 4.55 6.92
C PHE A 455 -9.91 5.51 6.64
N ASP A 456 -9.67 6.79 6.84
CA ASP A 456 -10.46 7.86 6.23
C ASP A 456 -9.87 8.26 4.86
N GLY A 457 -10.26 9.43 4.32
CA GLY A 457 -9.72 9.93 3.06
C GLY A 457 -8.25 10.38 3.11
N ARG A 458 -7.62 10.40 4.29
CA ARG A 458 -6.30 10.99 4.50
C ARG A 458 -5.31 10.05 5.18
N GLN A 459 -5.76 9.24 6.16
CA GLN A 459 -4.86 8.46 7.00
C GLN A 459 -5.55 7.27 7.65
N GLU A 460 -4.79 6.45 8.35
CA GLU A 460 -5.30 5.36 9.17
C GLU A 460 -5.97 5.90 10.44
N VAL A 461 -7.17 5.42 10.70
CA VAL A 461 -8.00 5.81 11.84
C VAL A 461 -7.93 4.76 12.95
N ALA A 462 -7.85 3.50 12.54
CA ALA A 462 -7.68 2.38 13.44
C ALA A 462 -6.94 1.24 12.73
N GLY A 463 -5.93 0.69 13.39
CA GLY A 463 -5.15 -0.44 12.90
C GLY A 463 -5.20 -1.58 13.90
N SER A 464 -5.47 -2.79 13.42
CA SER A 464 -5.47 -3.98 14.25
C SER A 464 -4.61 -5.07 13.65
N VAL A 465 -3.39 -4.72 13.36
CA VAL A 465 -2.43 -5.65 12.80
C VAL A 465 -1.88 -6.55 13.88
N GLY A 466 -2.02 -7.84 13.69
CA GLY A 466 -1.55 -8.82 14.65
C GLY A 466 -2.33 -8.80 15.97
N GLY A 467 -3.60 -8.41 15.91
CA GLY A 467 -4.44 -8.19 17.05
C GLY A 467 -4.77 -9.44 17.82
N THR A 468 -3.99 -9.67 18.84
CA THR A 468 -4.43 -10.52 19.94
C THR A 468 -4.64 -9.61 21.13
N GLY A 469 -5.88 -9.41 21.53
CA GLY A 469 -6.19 -8.57 22.67
C GLY A 469 -6.93 -7.28 22.31
N HIS A 470 -6.92 -6.32 23.24
CA HIS A 470 -7.77 -5.13 23.13
C HIS A 470 -7.37 -4.14 22.03
N ALA A 471 -6.18 -4.29 21.46
CA ALA A 471 -5.69 -3.39 20.41
C ALA A 471 -6.33 -3.59 19.02
N ALA A 472 -7.32 -4.48 18.89
CA ALA A 472 -7.97 -4.83 17.62
C ALA A 472 -9.49 -4.69 17.71
N PHE A 473 -10.15 -4.50 16.60
CA PHE A 473 -11.59 -4.67 16.51
C PHE A 473 -11.97 -6.12 16.84
N GLY A 474 -13.11 -6.30 17.50
CA GLY A 474 -13.74 -7.59 17.62
C GLY A 474 -14.02 -8.06 19.03
N ALA A 475 -14.57 -9.26 19.12
CA ALA A 475 -15.00 -9.85 20.38
C ALA A 475 -13.93 -10.77 20.98
N ILE A 476 -13.77 -10.68 22.31
CA ILE A 476 -12.87 -11.52 23.09
C ILE A 476 -13.69 -12.14 24.24
N VAL A 477 -13.50 -13.43 24.48
CA VAL A 477 -14.03 -14.12 25.65
C VAL A 477 -12.87 -14.66 26.49
N ARG A 478 -12.91 -14.39 27.80
CA ARG A 478 -11.92 -14.84 28.78
C ARG A 478 -12.62 -15.59 29.93
N ASP A 479 -11.87 -16.50 30.56
CA ASP A 479 -12.30 -17.12 31.82
C ASP A 479 -11.96 -16.24 33.04
N ALA A 480 -12.29 -16.71 34.21
CA ALA A 480 -12.04 -16.02 35.50
C ALA A 480 -10.54 -15.79 35.75
N ALA A 481 -9.67 -16.65 35.25
CA ALA A 481 -8.21 -16.50 35.31
C ALA A 481 -7.66 -15.55 34.25
N GLY A 482 -8.51 -14.89 33.46
CA GLY A 482 -8.10 -13.99 32.39
C GLY A 482 -7.59 -14.69 31.12
N ARG A 483 -7.60 -16.02 31.06
CA ARG A 483 -7.15 -16.79 29.92
C ARG A 483 -8.12 -16.59 28.76
N ARG A 484 -7.59 -16.34 27.56
CA ARG A 484 -8.40 -16.20 26.36
C ARG A 484 -8.98 -17.53 25.92
N LEU A 485 -10.29 -17.58 25.79
CA LEU A 485 -11.03 -18.73 25.26
C LEU A 485 -11.38 -18.56 23.77
N LEU A 486 -11.63 -17.32 23.34
CA LEU A 486 -11.95 -16.96 21.97
C LEU A 486 -11.56 -15.51 21.67
N ALA A 487 -11.11 -15.25 20.44
CA ALA A 487 -10.97 -13.93 19.89
C ALA A 487 -11.36 -13.93 18.40
N THR A 488 -12.35 -13.14 18.02
CA THR A 488 -12.85 -13.10 16.63
C THR A 488 -11.86 -12.43 15.67
N GLN A 489 -10.94 -11.63 16.16
CA GLN A 489 -9.84 -11.01 15.44
C GLN A 489 -8.62 -11.94 15.26
N ASP A 490 -8.61 -13.12 15.84
CA ASP A 490 -7.53 -14.09 15.68
C ASP A 490 -7.97 -15.20 14.71
N GLY A 491 -7.32 -15.30 13.57
CA GLY A 491 -7.61 -16.31 12.57
C GLY A 491 -7.42 -17.74 13.06
N ARG A 492 -6.68 -17.96 14.16
CA ARG A 492 -6.50 -19.28 14.77
C ARG A 492 -7.77 -19.79 15.44
N ASP A 493 -8.60 -18.88 15.95
CA ASP A 493 -9.88 -19.22 16.60
C ASP A 493 -11.03 -19.34 15.57
N SER A 494 -10.77 -19.01 14.30
CA SER A 494 -11.76 -19.10 13.23
C SER A 494 -11.87 -20.54 12.73
N ALA A 495 -12.91 -21.25 13.09
CA ALA A 495 -13.15 -22.64 12.70
C ALA A 495 -13.52 -22.80 11.22
N SER A 496 -14.23 -21.84 10.66
CA SER A 496 -14.41 -21.72 9.22
C SER A 496 -13.51 -20.59 8.74
N ARG A 497 -12.36 -20.92 8.25
CA ARG A 497 -11.39 -19.97 7.67
C ARG A 497 -11.94 -19.24 6.44
N ARG A 498 -13.26 -19.18 6.25
CA ARG A 498 -13.90 -18.59 5.10
C ARG A 498 -14.89 -17.53 5.53
N LEU A 499 -14.54 -16.30 5.21
CA LEU A 499 -15.51 -15.23 5.18
C LEU A 499 -16.50 -15.53 4.04
N ARG A 500 -17.79 -15.48 4.31
CA ARG A 500 -18.84 -15.70 3.31
C ARG A 500 -19.42 -14.37 2.87
N LEU A 501 -19.41 -14.12 1.56
CA LEU A 501 -20.15 -13.01 0.97
C LEU A 501 -21.65 -13.35 0.97
N ILE A 502 -22.44 -12.51 1.62
CA ILE A 502 -23.91 -12.67 1.68
C ILE A 502 -24.59 -11.79 0.61
N ARG A 503 -24.03 -10.62 0.38
CA ARG A 503 -24.46 -9.68 -0.66
C ARG A 503 -23.25 -8.96 -1.26
N PRO A 504 -23.24 -8.65 -2.54
CA PRO A 504 -24.23 -9.05 -3.55
C PRO A 504 -24.18 -10.56 -3.79
N ARG A 505 -25.35 -11.16 -4.08
CA ARG A 505 -25.45 -12.60 -4.44
C ARG A 505 -25.00 -12.91 -5.88
N TRP A 506 -24.52 -11.92 -6.57
CA TRP A 506 -24.26 -11.94 -7.99
C TRP A 506 -23.15 -12.88 -8.41
N GLY A 507 -23.51 -13.77 -9.32
CA GLY A 507 -22.61 -14.44 -10.24
C GLY A 507 -21.39 -15.05 -9.58
N VAL A 508 -21.59 -15.86 -8.52
CA VAL A 508 -20.55 -16.76 -8.04
C VAL A 508 -20.27 -17.76 -9.16
N THR A 509 -19.64 -17.30 -10.21
CA THR A 509 -18.98 -18.20 -11.14
C THR A 509 -17.75 -18.66 -10.40
N ARG A 510 -17.70 -19.94 -10.08
CA ARG A 510 -16.54 -20.62 -9.51
C ARG A 510 -15.27 -20.09 -10.20
N GLY A 511 -14.28 -19.69 -9.42
CA GLY A 511 -12.98 -19.32 -9.92
C GLY A 511 -12.77 -17.83 -10.22
N ARG A 512 -13.55 -16.90 -9.65
CA ARG A 512 -13.36 -15.45 -9.87
C ARG A 512 -13.41 -14.68 -8.56
N ALA A 513 -12.40 -13.88 -8.34
CA ALA A 513 -12.47 -12.81 -7.35
C ALA A 513 -13.51 -11.77 -7.78
N PHE A 514 -14.32 -11.30 -6.84
CA PHE A 514 -15.36 -10.33 -7.11
C PHE A 514 -14.85 -8.95 -6.80
N ALA A 515 -14.92 -8.05 -7.77
CA ALA A 515 -14.65 -6.64 -7.57
C ALA A 515 -15.62 -5.82 -8.39
N GLY A 516 -16.18 -4.78 -7.77
CA GLY A 516 -17.09 -3.90 -8.47
C GLY A 516 -17.72 -2.85 -7.56
N PRO A 517 -18.59 -2.00 -8.14
CA PRO A 517 -19.35 -1.03 -7.37
C PRO A 517 -20.36 -1.72 -6.44
N PHE A 518 -20.71 -1.03 -5.35
CA PHE A 518 -21.69 -1.52 -4.41
C PHE A 518 -22.48 -0.40 -3.73
N THR A 519 -23.65 -0.75 -3.23
CA THR A 519 -24.46 0.05 -2.30
C THR A 519 -24.57 -0.62 -0.94
N ASP A 520 -24.52 -1.96 -0.91
CA ASP A 520 -24.64 -2.79 0.29
C ASP A 520 -23.84 -4.09 0.11
N VAL A 521 -22.72 -4.21 0.81
CA VAL A 521 -21.94 -5.46 0.87
C VAL A 521 -22.08 -6.08 2.25
N ARG A 522 -22.40 -7.37 2.30
CA ARG A 522 -22.56 -8.10 3.57
C ARG A 522 -21.71 -9.36 3.57
N VAL A 523 -21.00 -9.55 4.66
CA VAL A 523 -20.20 -10.74 4.92
C VAL A 523 -20.52 -11.32 6.30
N ALA A 524 -20.29 -12.61 6.46
CA ALA A 524 -20.43 -13.30 7.73
C ALA A 524 -19.34 -14.37 7.88
N GLY A 525 -19.00 -14.65 9.12
CA GLY A 525 -18.08 -15.70 9.49
C GLY A 525 -18.35 -16.24 10.89
N HIS A 526 -17.69 -17.35 11.21
CA HIS A 526 -17.77 -18.01 12.51
C HIS A 526 -16.39 -18.25 13.08
N ALA A 527 -16.24 -18.07 14.38
CA ALA A 527 -15.06 -18.43 15.14
C ALA A 527 -15.44 -19.44 16.24
N ARG A 528 -14.56 -20.38 16.50
CA ARG A 528 -14.68 -21.36 17.59
C ARG A 528 -13.47 -21.26 18.50
N GLY A 529 -13.77 -21.14 19.78
CA GLY A 529 -12.77 -21.18 20.84
C GLY A 529 -13.03 -22.32 21.80
N ARG A 530 -12.38 -22.30 22.95
CA ARG A 530 -12.52 -23.34 23.98
C ARG A 530 -13.87 -23.23 24.69
N GLY A 531 -14.87 -23.98 24.21
CA GLY A 531 -16.21 -24.00 24.76
C GLY A 531 -17.03 -22.74 24.54
N VAL A 532 -16.63 -21.90 23.59
CA VAL A 532 -17.32 -20.67 23.18
C VAL A 532 -17.28 -20.52 21.67
N ASP A 533 -18.40 -20.12 21.06
CA ASP A 533 -18.51 -19.80 19.63
C ASP A 533 -18.84 -18.31 19.43
N ALA A 534 -18.44 -17.78 18.31
CA ALA A 534 -18.88 -16.47 17.83
C ALA A 534 -19.36 -16.54 16.39
N ALA A 535 -20.44 -15.83 16.09
CA ALA A 535 -20.80 -15.47 14.73
C ALA A 535 -20.65 -13.97 14.55
N VAL A 536 -19.95 -13.58 13.50
CA VAL A 536 -19.70 -12.16 13.16
C VAL A 536 -20.36 -11.86 11.83
N ARG A 537 -20.99 -10.70 11.73
CA ARG A 537 -21.56 -10.18 10.49
C ARG A 537 -21.20 -8.72 10.33
N HIS A 538 -20.73 -8.38 9.14
CA HIS A 538 -20.51 -6.98 8.77
C HIS A 538 -21.36 -6.62 7.56
N ARG A 539 -21.90 -5.41 7.60
CA ARG A 539 -22.58 -4.75 6.49
C ARG A 539 -21.84 -3.45 6.19
N PHE A 540 -21.39 -3.32 4.97
CA PHE A 540 -20.69 -2.15 4.46
C PHE A 540 -21.62 -1.37 3.55
N THR A 541 -21.78 -0.08 3.80
CA THR A 541 -22.44 0.88 2.93
C THR A 541 -21.44 1.96 2.54
N PRO A 542 -21.68 2.82 1.55
CA PRO A 542 -20.75 3.90 1.20
C PRO A 542 -20.38 4.83 2.34
N ARG A 543 -21.19 4.90 3.42
CA ARG A 543 -21.01 5.85 4.52
C ARG A 543 -20.76 5.23 5.89
N ALA A 544 -20.97 3.91 6.06
CA ALA A 544 -20.90 3.29 7.38
C ALA A 544 -20.66 1.79 7.31
N ILE A 545 -20.15 1.26 8.41
CA ILE A 545 -19.96 -0.18 8.67
C ILE A 545 -20.86 -0.57 9.85
N GLU A 546 -21.75 -1.53 9.64
CA GLU A 546 -22.56 -2.11 10.71
C GLU A 546 -21.99 -3.48 11.05
N SER A 547 -21.59 -3.67 12.30
CA SER A 547 -21.02 -4.93 12.79
C SER A 547 -21.92 -5.53 13.84
N ARG A 548 -22.08 -6.86 13.82
CA ARG A 548 -22.86 -7.62 14.78
C ARG A 548 -22.07 -8.83 15.24
N TRP A 549 -22.05 -9.05 16.54
CA TRP A 549 -21.41 -10.17 17.20
C TRP A 549 -22.47 -10.97 17.98
N LEU A 550 -22.45 -12.27 17.78
CA LEU A 550 -23.27 -13.21 18.53
C LEU A 550 -22.34 -14.22 19.17
N LEU A 551 -22.19 -14.12 20.49
CA LEU A 551 -21.38 -15.03 21.30
C LEU A 551 -22.29 -16.10 21.91
N ARG A 552 -21.84 -17.35 21.92
CA ARG A 552 -22.55 -18.49 22.47
C ARG A 552 -21.62 -19.32 23.34
N ARG A 553 -22.06 -19.68 24.52
CA ARG A 553 -21.39 -20.62 25.39
C ARG A 553 -21.79 -22.04 25.00
N ARG A 554 -20.81 -22.92 24.79
CA ARG A 554 -21.00 -24.28 24.29
C ARG A 554 -20.55 -25.37 25.25
N GLY A 555 -19.95 -25.05 26.35
CA GLY A 555 -19.40 -26.04 27.29
C GLY A 555 -18.32 -25.43 28.20
N ALA A 556 -17.95 -24.19 28.02
CA ALA A 556 -17.06 -23.52 28.95
C ALA A 556 -17.70 -23.43 30.34
N ARG A 557 -16.98 -23.87 31.39
CA ARG A 557 -17.45 -23.86 32.78
C ARG A 557 -16.99 -22.63 33.51
N GLY A 558 -17.63 -22.27 34.61
CA GLY A 558 -17.29 -21.17 35.50
C GLY A 558 -17.61 -19.78 34.91
N PRO A 559 -17.24 -18.71 35.62
CA PRO A 559 -17.45 -17.33 35.19
C PRO A 559 -16.65 -16.98 33.93
N LEU A 560 -17.29 -16.32 32.98
CA LEU A 560 -16.67 -15.82 31.77
C LEU A 560 -16.91 -14.32 31.60
N VAL A 561 -16.00 -13.64 30.98
CA VAL A 561 -16.12 -12.22 30.59
C VAL A 561 -16.04 -12.14 29.07
N ALA A 562 -17.08 -11.56 28.47
CA ALA A 562 -17.15 -11.28 27.04
C ALA A 562 -17.11 -9.78 26.78
N VAL A 563 -16.20 -9.36 25.92
CA VAL A 563 -16.03 -7.95 25.54
C VAL A 563 -16.01 -7.79 24.04
N VAL A 564 -16.37 -6.58 23.55
CA VAL A 564 -16.13 -6.12 22.18
C VAL A 564 -15.26 -4.87 22.22
N CYS A 565 -14.23 -4.85 21.39
CA CYS A 565 -13.18 -3.85 21.38
C CYS A 565 -13.28 -2.94 20.15
N PHE A 566 -13.01 -1.66 20.36
CA PHE A 566 -12.94 -0.62 19.33
C PHE A 566 -11.63 0.14 19.52
N PRO A 567 -10.58 -0.18 18.73
CA PRO A 567 -9.25 0.37 18.90
C PRO A 567 -9.15 1.81 18.36
N SER A 568 -8.18 2.57 18.87
CA SER A 568 -7.71 3.81 18.28
C SER A 568 -6.30 3.65 17.73
N TRP A 569 -5.88 4.63 16.91
CA TRP A 569 -4.55 4.74 16.35
C TRP A 569 -3.95 6.10 16.72
N GLY A 570 -2.62 6.18 16.88
CA GLY A 570 -1.95 7.43 17.24
C GLY A 570 -1.32 7.46 18.63
N GLY A 571 -1.22 6.31 19.29
CA GLY A 571 -0.55 6.18 20.58
C GLY A 571 -1.22 7.01 21.67
N SER A 572 -0.45 7.83 22.38
CA SER A 572 -0.96 8.65 23.49
C SER A 572 -1.81 9.85 23.07
N SER A 573 -1.73 10.28 21.83
CA SER A 573 -2.52 11.41 21.30
C SER A 573 -3.97 11.04 20.98
N ALA A 574 -4.29 9.76 20.96
CA ALA A 574 -5.65 9.31 20.72
C ALA A 574 -6.54 9.54 21.96
N SER A 575 -7.79 9.93 21.72
CA SER A 575 -8.78 10.21 22.76
C SER A 575 -10.15 9.64 22.40
N VAL A 576 -11.03 9.54 23.39
CA VAL A 576 -12.40 9.08 23.20
C VAL A 576 -13.37 10.05 23.84
N VAL A 577 -14.36 10.52 23.08
CA VAL A 577 -15.42 11.40 23.54
C VAL A 577 -16.74 10.63 23.55
N ALA A 578 -17.36 10.54 24.71
CA ALA A 578 -18.71 10.00 24.85
C ALA A 578 -19.74 11.12 24.72
N THR A 579 -20.85 10.86 24.03
CA THR A 579 -22.01 11.74 23.92
C THR A 579 -23.23 11.01 24.46
N ASP A 580 -23.92 11.58 25.46
CA ASP A 580 -25.15 11.02 26.01
C ASP A 580 -26.37 11.33 25.12
N ARG A 581 -27.57 10.90 25.56
CA ARG A 581 -28.81 11.13 24.81
C ARG A 581 -29.23 12.58 24.80
N GLU A 582 -28.85 13.34 25.83
CA GLU A 582 -29.07 14.77 25.98
C GLU A 582 -28.10 15.63 25.17
N GLY A 583 -27.11 14.97 24.49
CA GLY A 583 -26.10 15.65 23.67
C GLY A 583 -24.88 16.15 24.44
N ARG A 584 -24.79 15.91 25.76
CA ARG A 584 -23.62 16.32 26.54
C ARG A 584 -22.42 15.49 26.18
N ARG A 585 -21.30 16.15 25.95
CA ARG A 585 -20.04 15.52 25.51
C ARG A 585 -19.06 15.44 26.68
N ARG A 586 -18.42 14.28 26.84
CA ARG A 586 -17.40 14.05 27.85
C ARG A 586 -16.22 13.25 27.28
N THR A 587 -15.01 13.80 27.43
CA THR A 587 -13.79 13.05 27.14
C THR A 587 -13.57 12.00 28.23
N LEU A 588 -13.31 10.77 27.82
CA LEU A 588 -13.10 9.65 28.75
C LEU A 588 -11.64 9.62 29.20
N ALA A 589 -11.42 9.53 30.50
CA ALA A 589 -10.11 9.26 31.06
C ALA A 589 -9.78 7.75 30.98
N LEU A 590 -8.50 7.41 30.92
CA LEU A 590 -8.05 6.01 30.99
C LEU A 590 -8.55 5.36 32.28
N GLY A 591 -9.04 4.13 32.17
CA GLY A 591 -9.63 3.39 33.27
C GLY A 591 -11.07 3.76 33.61
N SER A 592 -11.61 4.88 33.08
CA SER A 592 -12.99 5.26 33.32
C SER A 592 -13.97 4.23 32.76
N SER A 593 -15.05 3.99 33.50
CA SER A 593 -16.13 3.09 33.11
C SER A 593 -17.47 3.82 33.05
N LEU A 594 -18.29 3.48 32.05
CA LEU A 594 -19.60 4.07 31.83
C LEU A 594 -20.63 2.96 31.58
N PRO A 595 -21.87 3.08 32.11
CA PRO A 595 -22.97 2.27 31.63
C PRO A 595 -23.28 2.61 30.17
N LEU A 596 -23.63 1.61 29.39
CA LEU A 596 -24.04 1.82 27.99
C LEU A 596 -25.43 2.47 27.91
N ALA A 597 -26.26 2.28 28.93
CA ALA A 597 -27.54 2.92 29.05
C ALA A 597 -27.36 4.46 29.10
N GLY A 598 -28.13 5.19 28.28
CA GLY A 598 -27.98 6.64 28.19
C GLY A 598 -26.95 7.16 27.19
N LEU A 599 -26.10 6.28 26.64
CA LEU A 599 -25.13 6.69 25.64
C LEU A 599 -25.76 6.78 24.24
N ARG A 600 -25.54 7.90 23.54
CA ARG A 600 -25.91 8.11 22.14
C ARG A 600 -24.82 7.66 21.18
N SER A 601 -23.57 8.08 21.46
CA SER A 601 -22.43 7.76 20.58
C SER A 601 -21.09 7.87 21.31
N LEU A 602 -20.06 7.27 20.67
CA LEU A 602 -18.66 7.43 21.01
C LEU A 602 -17.91 7.94 19.79
N GLU A 603 -17.05 8.92 19.97
CA GLU A 603 -16.12 9.37 18.97
C GLU A 603 -14.71 8.96 19.40
N VAL A 604 -14.08 8.10 18.59
CA VAL A 604 -12.71 7.65 18.78
C VAL A 604 -11.83 8.50 17.89
N ARG A 605 -10.99 9.34 18.49
CA ARG A 605 -10.10 10.28 17.81
C ARG A 605 -8.69 9.73 17.78
N SER A 606 -8.11 9.76 16.62
CA SER A 606 -6.69 9.52 16.35
C SER A 606 -6.06 10.81 15.87
N THR A 607 -4.74 10.86 15.72
CA THR A 607 -4.08 12.08 15.22
C THR A 607 -4.62 12.49 13.86
N GLY A 608 -5.42 13.55 13.81
CA GLY A 608 -5.98 14.13 12.58
C GLY A 608 -7.11 13.35 11.91
N ALA A 609 -7.63 12.28 12.52
CA ALA A 609 -8.75 11.48 12.03
C ALA A 609 -9.62 10.95 13.17
N ALA A 610 -10.85 10.61 12.86
CA ALA A 610 -11.77 10.05 13.84
C ALA A 610 -12.75 9.06 13.19
N TYR A 611 -13.30 8.18 14.02
CA TYR A 611 -14.52 7.47 13.68
C TYR A 611 -15.51 7.52 14.84
N ARG A 612 -16.78 7.51 14.50
CA ARG A 612 -17.86 7.53 15.47
C ARG A 612 -18.52 6.15 15.52
N ILE A 613 -18.81 5.69 16.72
CA ILE A 613 -19.61 4.51 16.99
C ILE A 613 -20.98 4.99 17.45
N ASP A 614 -22.00 4.70 16.72
CA ASP A 614 -23.38 4.99 17.08
C ASP A 614 -24.24 3.72 16.99
N ARG A 615 -25.51 3.81 17.35
CA ARG A 615 -26.43 2.68 17.37
C ARG A 615 -25.88 1.45 18.09
N LEU A 616 -25.16 1.70 19.20
CA LEU A 616 -24.68 0.65 20.07
C LEU A 616 -25.86 -0.13 20.66
N ARG A 617 -25.86 -1.45 20.45
CA ARG A 617 -26.84 -2.37 21.04
C ARG A 617 -26.08 -3.45 21.78
N ALA A 618 -26.41 -3.66 23.05
CA ALA A 618 -25.82 -4.68 23.88
C ALA A 618 -26.87 -5.18 24.91
N PRO A 619 -26.62 -6.31 25.58
CA PRO A 619 -27.44 -6.77 26.69
C PRO A 619 -27.56 -5.73 27.80
N ALA A 620 -28.62 -5.84 28.60
CA ALA A 620 -28.78 -5.00 29.81
C ALA A 620 -27.57 -5.16 30.72
N GLY A 621 -27.16 -4.06 31.38
CA GLY A 621 -25.98 -4.03 32.23
C GLY A 621 -24.63 -3.97 31.51
N ALA A 622 -24.62 -3.85 30.18
CA ALA A 622 -23.37 -3.64 29.46
C ALA A 622 -22.68 -2.33 29.85
N THR A 623 -21.38 -2.37 29.97
CA THR A 623 -20.53 -1.22 30.38
C THR A 623 -19.42 -1.00 29.36
N LEU A 624 -18.96 0.25 29.29
CA LEU A 624 -17.78 0.65 28.49
C LEU A 624 -16.64 0.98 29.43
N ARG A 625 -15.45 0.61 29.05
CA ARG A 625 -14.22 1.02 29.72
C ARG A 625 -13.18 1.47 28.70
N LEU A 626 -12.49 2.58 28.99
CA LEU A 626 -11.34 2.98 28.20
C LEU A 626 -10.08 2.37 28.79
N VAL A 627 -9.38 1.56 27.98
CA VAL A 627 -8.16 0.87 28.41
C VAL A 627 -7.00 1.20 27.48
N ARG A 628 -5.79 1.19 28.03
CA ARG A 628 -4.57 1.21 27.22
C ARG A 628 -4.12 -0.24 27.00
N PRO A 629 -4.13 -0.73 25.75
CA PRO A 629 -3.63 -2.07 25.51
C PRO A 629 -2.11 -2.11 25.72
N PRO A 630 -1.54 -3.27 26.08
CA PRO A 630 -0.10 -3.42 26.14
C PRO A 630 0.54 -3.14 24.79
N ARG A 631 1.71 -2.53 24.79
CA ARG A 631 2.49 -2.33 23.54
C ARG A 631 2.76 -3.68 22.89
N GLN A 632 2.50 -3.75 21.61
CA GLN A 632 2.80 -4.92 20.79
C GLN A 632 3.67 -4.48 19.62
N SER A 633 4.73 -5.23 19.32
CA SER A 633 5.58 -4.97 18.16
C SER A 633 4.80 -5.02 16.84
N SER A 634 3.73 -5.83 16.81
CA SER A 634 2.83 -5.96 15.67
C SER A 634 1.80 -4.84 15.53
N ASN A 635 1.63 -4.00 16.55
CA ASN A 635 0.70 -2.87 16.53
C ASN A 635 1.25 -1.67 17.33
N PRO A 636 2.37 -1.10 16.90
CA PRO A 636 3.10 -0.08 17.64
C PRO A 636 2.35 1.25 17.76
N GLY A 637 1.42 1.52 16.85
CA GLY A 637 0.57 2.71 16.85
C GLY A 637 -0.72 2.57 17.66
N ALA A 638 -0.93 1.45 18.36
CA ALA A 638 -2.12 1.24 19.15
C ALA A 638 -2.28 2.30 20.26
N GLY A 639 -3.42 2.96 20.24
CA GLY A 639 -3.84 3.93 21.24
C GLY A 639 -4.82 3.34 22.24
N PRO A 640 -5.43 4.19 23.10
CA PRO A 640 -6.50 3.78 23.98
C PRO A 640 -7.62 3.08 23.22
N THR A 641 -8.15 2.01 23.79
CA THR A 641 -9.20 1.20 23.19
C THR A 641 -10.45 1.24 24.05
N VAL A 642 -11.60 1.43 23.40
CA VAL A 642 -12.91 1.26 24.05
C VAL A 642 -13.20 -0.23 24.14
N VAL A 643 -13.37 -0.72 25.34
CA VAL A 643 -13.75 -2.11 25.65
C VAL A 643 -15.17 -2.13 26.18
N MET A 644 -16.08 -2.68 25.40
CA MET A 644 -17.47 -2.89 25.78
C MET A 644 -17.64 -4.26 26.39
N ARG A 645 -17.93 -4.35 27.70
CA ARG A 645 -18.27 -5.60 28.36
C ARG A 645 -19.73 -5.93 28.04
N VAL A 646 -19.96 -7.02 27.32
CA VAL A 646 -21.29 -7.42 26.83
C VAL A 646 -21.91 -8.56 27.63
N ALA A 647 -21.09 -9.31 28.38
CA ALA A 647 -21.54 -10.33 29.31
C ALA A 647 -20.48 -10.62 30.35
N SER A 648 -20.89 -11.02 31.55
CA SER A 648 -20.00 -11.46 32.62
C SER A 648 -20.70 -12.46 33.53
N GLY A 649 -19.91 -13.31 34.25
CA GLY A 649 -20.40 -14.30 35.19
C GLY A 649 -20.63 -15.70 34.60
N ALA A 650 -21.24 -16.57 35.38
CA ALA A 650 -21.44 -17.98 35.01
C ALA A 650 -22.73 -18.24 34.25
N GLY A 651 -23.75 -17.41 34.37
CA GLY A 651 -25.12 -17.69 33.92
C GLY A 651 -25.46 -17.35 32.47
N TRP A 652 -24.61 -16.62 31.74
CA TRP A 652 -24.95 -16.29 30.39
C TRP A 652 -24.69 -17.46 29.42
N THR A 653 -25.64 -17.71 28.54
CA THR A 653 -25.55 -18.72 27.47
C THR A 653 -25.34 -18.07 26.11
N ARG A 654 -25.83 -16.83 25.96
CA ARG A 654 -25.79 -16.07 24.69
C ARG A 654 -25.66 -14.58 24.99
N ALA A 655 -24.79 -13.89 24.24
CA ALA A 655 -24.69 -12.44 24.25
C ALA A 655 -24.71 -11.92 22.80
N SER A 656 -25.58 -10.96 22.49
CA SER A 656 -25.66 -10.34 21.16
C SER A 656 -25.40 -8.86 21.30
N THR A 657 -24.54 -8.34 20.40
CA THR A 657 -24.22 -6.93 20.37
C THR A 657 -24.08 -6.44 18.94
N ALA A 658 -24.31 -5.14 18.73
CA ALA A 658 -24.14 -4.50 17.43
C ALA A 658 -23.62 -3.07 17.60
N ALA A 659 -22.89 -2.60 16.60
CA ALA A 659 -22.39 -1.24 16.50
C ALA A 659 -22.44 -0.78 15.05
N ARG A 660 -22.66 0.54 14.85
CA ARG A 660 -22.46 1.19 13.57
C ARG A 660 -21.26 2.12 13.67
N ILE A 661 -20.31 1.94 12.75
CA ILE A 661 -19.08 2.73 12.65
C ILE A 661 -19.24 3.68 11.48
N VAL A 662 -19.05 4.99 11.74
CA VAL A 662 -19.04 6.07 10.73
C VAL A 662 -17.67 6.72 10.80
N VAL A 663 -16.96 6.79 9.69
CA VAL A 663 -15.63 7.40 9.63
C VAL A 663 -15.77 8.90 9.32
N GLY A 664 -14.98 9.72 10.00
CA GLY A 664 -15.05 11.18 10.00
C GLY A 664 -15.72 11.72 11.27
N SER A 665 -15.29 12.89 11.75
CA SER A 665 -15.90 13.55 12.92
C SER A 665 -17.12 14.39 12.54
N SER A 666 -18.07 14.49 13.46
CA SER A 666 -19.26 15.35 13.30
C SER A 666 -18.91 16.85 13.20
N ASP A 667 -17.77 17.25 13.77
CA ASP A 667 -17.37 18.67 13.84
C ASP A 667 -16.83 19.22 12.51
N ILE A 668 -16.57 18.35 11.51
CA ILE A 668 -16.13 18.77 10.16
C ILE A 668 -17.32 19.29 9.34
N HIS A 669 -18.54 18.91 9.69
CA HIS A 669 -19.74 19.33 8.96
C HIS A 669 -20.40 20.60 9.51
N GLU A 670 -20.11 21.00 10.75
CA GLU A 670 -20.68 22.23 11.34
C GLU A 670 -19.84 23.49 11.07
N ARG A 671 -18.65 23.36 10.47
CA ARG A 671 -17.78 24.49 10.10
C ARG A 671 -17.64 24.69 8.57
N ARG A 672 -18.62 24.21 7.81
CA ARG A 672 -18.70 24.50 6.38
C ARG A 672 -20.01 25.15 6.04
#